data_5a3f959951dcdbe439ec89cac224696d
#
_entry.id   5a3f959951dcdbe439ec89cac224696d
#
_cell.length_a   1.000
_cell.length_b   1.000
_cell.length_c   1.000
_cell.angle_alpha   90.00
_cell.angle_beta   90.00
_cell.angle_gamma   90.00
#
_symmetry.space_group_name_H-M   'P 1'
#
loop_
_entity.id
_entity.type
_entity.pdbx_description
1 polymer ?
#
loop_
_entity_poly.entity_id
_entity_poly.type
_entity_poly.pdbx_seq_one_letter_code
_entity_poly.pdbx_strand_id
1 'polypeptide(L)'
;MNKKLVLTLPLLISLSGCSVVVSSSTLTSSSQATSSSSSISNISSSSISSSTNEEVEDIYKKDAYKNISIDTLDTEARVIDSKDDVTYDDLFNLKNKININVEIEPSELTKLQKDYETGYKNQAYRIAKKVTISLTNYSNTFTWEFDEVGIRQKGNTSRTDVYKDGKVSNLNHFKLSFDETFDDHDLYGDEAKVWTDVTAKKEREDREFLGLSGLDLKWNKSQDRTYIKEIYASRVYRAAGIISQHVGLSTFSINETNGTNNQMGLYILYEPDSKSLIKRSLQNGSFVNMTNWKNEKKGIYGVEGENYGDLYDCSYGVGEGSYGNGADLSLDSISNKRVGVENNSGSYIPVYKLKTNKTKNTGHTRLKDLIQTINSAELNDIENKVDLEYFAITEACNYIIGNPDNLRNNNNNYMIYIRRTDGKAIIIPIDNDRCFGITKDYNPDGNAMMNRDIFTTKAANGKTSNLLYTKTILANTPNKYKAIYLNYIKALKNSDWMNPNKFDSLYQIAYETYGNESTITNINSVETKSVSFSNIKENDDVNETFMTYVSNKTTKIDLNYVIKSVAGELLPEREVYLIGSFNNWSQNKDMPLTYNSTTGDYSITFTPQNVDNGKIKLKFFDGVDYSALDWSINDDLTLNLDGNGKSYQLNNVTTNSVITIVINPNTLKVTISIN
;
A
#
# COMPACT_ATOMS: atom_id res chain seq x y z
N MET A 1 -46.66 5.30 13.24
CA MET A 1 -46.69 3.84 13.11
C MET A 1 -46.29 3.47 11.70
N ASN A 2 -45.03 3.27 11.43
CA ASN A 2 -44.53 2.74 10.15
C ASN A 2 -43.42 1.73 10.43
N LYS A 3 -43.70 0.49 10.08
CA LYS A 3 -42.84 -0.66 10.28
C LYS A 3 -41.70 -0.62 9.26
N LYS A 4 -40.46 -0.67 9.73
CA LYS A 4 -39.28 -0.94 8.91
C LYS A 4 -39.23 -2.44 8.59
N LEU A 5 -39.18 -2.76 7.31
CA LEU A 5 -38.94 -4.11 6.80
C LEU A 5 -37.44 -4.33 6.70
N VAL A 6 -36.91 -5.23 7.49
CA VAL A 6 -35.52 -5.70 7.39
C VAL A 6 -35.55 -6.97 6.53
N LEU A 7 -34.97 -6.91 5.35
CA LEU A 7 -34.73 -8.10 4.52
C LEU A 7 -33.38 -8.71 4.90
N THR A 8 -33.42 -9.84 5.58
CA THR A 8 -32.27 -10.72 5.77
C THR A 8 -32.27 -11.77 4.67
N LEU A 9 -31.21 -11.83 3.89
CA LEU A 9 -30.95 -12.88 2.91
C LEU A 9 -30.21 -14.03 3.61
N PRO A 10 -30.68 -15.29 3.55
CA PRO A 10 -29.93 -16.40 4.08
C PRO A 10 -28.90 -16.90 3.07
N LEU A 11 -27.66 -17.03 3.53
CA LEU A 11 -26.56 -17.65 2.80
C LEU A 11 -26.73 -19.18 2.89
N LEU A 12 -27.09 -19.84 1.80
CA LEU A 12 -27.05 -21.30 1.68
C LEU A 12 -25.62 -21.74 1.37
N ILE A 13 -24.99 -22.41 2.33
CA ILE A 13 -23.75 -23.15 2.13
C ILE A 13 -24.14 -24.60 1.85
N SER A 14 -23.95 -25.07 0.62
CA SER A 14 -24.04 -26.48 0.27
C SER A 14 -22.65 -27.14 0.46
N LEU A 15 -22.56 -28.00 1.45
CA LEU A 15 -21.45 -28.93 1.63
C LEU A 15 -21.68 -30.15 0.76
N SER A 16 -20.93 -30.33 -0.31
CA SER A 16 -20.80 -31.58 -1.01
C SER A 16 -19.47 -32.24 -0.63
N GLY A 17 -19.56 -33.27 0.21
CA GLY A 17 -18.44 -34.12 0.54
C GLY A 17 -18.08 -35.03 -0.63
N CYS A 18 -16.81 -35.07 -0.98
CA CYS A 18 -16.26 -36.05 -1.88
C CYS A 18 -15.23 -36.90 -1.13
N SER A 19 -15.56 -38.17 -0.94
CA SER A 19 -14.71 -39.19 -0.34
C SER A 19 -13.62 -39.59 -1.35
N VAL A 20 -12.37 -39.51 -0.92
CA VAL A 20 -11.22 -40.01 -1.68
C VAL A 20 -10.94 -41.44 -1.27
N VAL A 21 -11.00 -42.35 -2.24
CA VAL A 21 -10.55 -43.73 -2.11
C VAL A 21 -9.05 -43.76 -2.37
N VAL A 22 -8.28 -44.22 -1.38
CA VAL A 22 -6.85 -44.47 -1.49
C VAL A 22 -6.64 -45.89 -2.04
N SER A 23 -6.07 -46.01 -3.22
CA SER A 23 -5.54 -47.30 -3.73
C SER A 23 -3.99 -47.25 -3.68
N SER A 24 -3.48 -48.09 -2.83
CA SER A 24 -2.06 -48.41 -2.75
C SER A 24 -1.65 -49.38 -3.87
N SER A 25 -0.64 -49.02 -4.65
CA SER A 25 0.09 -49.99 -5.48
C SER A 25 1.58 -49.88 -5.18
N THR A 26 2.06 -50.91 -4.52
CA THR A 26 3.46 -51.27 -4.38
C THR A 26 4.04 -51.74 -5.71
N LEU A 27 5.21 -51.23 -6.08
CA LEU A 27 6.08 -51.88 -7.05
C LEU A 27 7.54 -51.88 -6.54
N THR A 28 8.04 -53.06 -6.50
CA THR A 28 9.34 -53.52 -6.01
C THR A 28 10.49 -53.17 -6.94
N SER A 29 11.61 -53.00 -6.31
CA SER A 29 13.00 -52.90 -6.73
C SER A 29 13.52 -53.78 -7.87
N SER A 30 14.51 -53.26 -8.63
CA SER A 30 15.69 -54.02 -8.95
C SER A 30 16.91 -53.12 -9.18
N SER A 31 17.95 -53.48 -8.48
CA SER A 31 19.30 -52.94 -8.48
C SER A 31 20.08 -53.28 -9.75
N GLN A 32 20.94 -52.38 -10.22
CA GLN A 32 22.27 -52.80 -10.73
C GLN A 32 23.27 -51.67 -10.49
N ALA A 33 24.34 -52.08 -9.80
CA ALA A 33 25.55 -51.32 -9.53
C ALA A 33 26.50 -51.41 -10.73
N THR A 34 27.12 -50.29 -11.09
CA THR A 34 28.40 -50.29 -11.77
C THR A 34 29.35 -49.32 -11.06
N SER A 35 30.41 -49.90 -10.55
CA SER A 35 31.56 -49.28 -9.93
C SER A 35 32.46 -48.61 -10.96
N SER A 36 32.87 -47.34 -10.72
CA SER A 36 34.15 -46.88 -11.23
C SER A 36 34.80 -45.99 -10.18
N SER A 37 35.94 -46.47 -9.75
CA SER A 37 36.90 -45.84 -8.84
C SER A 37 37.64 -44.68 -9.52
N SER A 38 37.74 -43.51 -8.86
CA SER A 38 38.88 -42.61 -9.05
C SER A 38 39.12 -41.74 -7.83
N SER A 39 40.25 -41.98 -7.22
CA SER A 39 41.21 -41.15 -6.49
C SER A 39 40.69 -40.01 -5.61
N ILE A 40 40.84 -40.25 -4.33
CA ILE A 40 40.83 -39.29 -3.22
C ILE A 40 42.08 -38.41 -3.34
N SER A 41 41.88 -37.12 -3.46
CA SER A 41 42.89 -36.10 -3.12
C SER A 41 42.43 -35.38 -1.86
N ASN A 42 43.24 -35.48 -0.84
CA ASN A 42 43.12 -34.81 0.46
C ASN A 42 43.00 -33.27 0.25
N ILE A 43 41.88 -32.70 0.65
CA ILE A 43 41.78 -31.29 0.93
C ILE A 43 41.66 -31.15 2.46
N SER A 44 42.68 -30.51 3.01
CA SER A 44 42.84 -30.14 4.39
C SER A 44 41.63 -29.37 4.91
N SER A 45 41.14 -29.76 6.07
CA SER A 45 40.21 -29.01 6.91
C SER A 45 40.78 -27.64 7.24
N SER A 46 40.37 -26.63 6.50
CA SER A 46 40.51 -25.25 6.93
C SER A 46 39.30 -24.90 7.82
N SER A 47 39.62 -24.56 9.04
CA SER A 47 38.74 -24.00 10.06
C SER A 47 37.80 -22.96 9.47
N ILE A 48 36.49 -23.24 9.53
CA ILE A 48 35.44 -22.22 9.31
C ILE A 48 35.51 -21.30 10.52
N SER A 49 36.20 -20.19 10.35
CA SER A 49 36.21 -19.10 11.32
C SER A 49 34.83 -18.42 11.33
N SER A 50 34.35 -18.18 12.52
CA SER A 50 33.13 -17.46 12.90
C SER A 50 33.13 -16.00 12.41
N SER A 51 32.91 -15.76 11.12
CA SER A 51 32.85 -14.40 10.55
C SER A 51 31.44 -13.83 10.43
N THR A 52 30.41 -14.58 10.83
CA THR A 52 29.01 -14.15 10.58
C THR A 52 28.47 -13.12 11.57
N ASN A 53 29.03 -12.97 12.76
CA ASN A 53 28.53 -12.01 13.76
C ASN A 53 29.12 -10.59 13.60
N GLU A 54 30.36 -10.46 13.14
CA GLU A 54 30.98 -9.14 12.95
C GLU A 54 30.45 -8.39 11.73
N GLU A 55 30.13 -9.07 10.62
CA GLU A 55 29.55 -8.44 9.44
C GLU A 55 28.12 -7.92 9.68
N VAL A 56 27.34 -8.64 10.47
CA VAL A 56 25.96 -8.23 10.78
C VAL A 56 25.93 -7.02 11.69
N GLU A 57 26.82 -6.94 12.69
CA GLU A 57 26.90 -5.79 13.58
C GLU A 57 27.37 -4.52 12.87
N ASP A 58 28.24 -4.64 11.88
CA ASP A 58 28.78 -3.51 11.10
C ASP A 58 27.77 -2.93 10.12
N ILE A 59 26.84 -3.74 9.60
CA ILE A 59 25.75 -3.29 8.69
C ILE A 59 24.81 -2.32 9.43
N TYR A 60 24.49 -2.58 10.68
CA TYR A 60 23.64 -1.72 11.50
C TYR A 60 24.34 -0.42 11.94
N LYS A 61 25.67 -0.37 11.91
CA LYS A 61 26.49 0.78 12.30
C LYS A 61 26.84 1.70 11.12
N LYS A 62 26.47 1.34 9.87
CA LYS A 62 26.76 2.18 8.69
C LYS A 62 26.07 3.53 8.81
N ASP A 63 26.83 4.59 8.73
CA ASP A 63 26.38 5.99 8.82
C ASP A 63 25.32 6.34 7.77
N ALA A 64 25.30 5.66 6.61
CA ALA A 64 24.30 5.82 5.57
C ALA A 64 22.86 5.56 6.03
N TYR A 65 22.65 4.72 7.06
CA TYR A 65 21.33 4.44 7.60
C TYR A 65 21.00 5.20 8.89
N LYS A 66 21.96 5.95 9.44
CA LYS A 66 21.78 6.71 10.68
C LYS A 66 21.32 8.15 10.44
N ASN A 67 21.71 8.75 9.32
CA ASN A 67 21.45 10.14 8.97
C ASN A 67 20.54 10.23 7.74
N ILE A 68 19.36 9.61 7.83
CA ILE A 68 18.35 9.68 6.76
C ILE A 68 17.71 11.06 6.79
N SER A 69 17.82 11.77 5.67
CA SER A 69 17.07 13.01 5.44
C SER A 69 15.79 12.69 4.68
N ILE A 70 14.67 13.14 5.23
CA ILE A 70 13.37 13.12 4.56
C ILE A 70 13.15 14.48 3.92
N ASP A 71 12.90 14.50 2.61
CA ASP A 71 12.67 15.74 1.87
C ASP A 71 11.42 16.46 2.39
N THR A 72 11.48 17.76 2.51
CA THR A 72 10.34 18.58 2.90
C THR A 72 9.33 18.73 1.76
N LEU A 73 9.78 18.57 0.51
CA LEU A 73 9.00 18.82 -0.71
C LEU A 73 8.31 20.20 -0.68
N ASP A 74 8.93 21.20 -0.07
CA ASP A 74 8.41 22.55 -0.01
C ASP A 74 8.47 23.16 -1.41
N THR A 75 7.35 23.07 -2.09
CA THR A 75 7.12 23.79 -3.33
C THR A 75 6.53 25.15 -2.96
N GLU A 76 7.37 26.16 -2.88
CA GLU A 76 6.86 27.52 -2.85
C GLU A 76 6.02 27.76 -4.10
N ALA A 77 4.86 28.39 -3.95
CA ALA A 77 4.07 28.78 -5.09
C ALA A 77 4.85 29.85 -5.85
N ARG A 78 5.40 29.48 -6.95
CA ARG A 78 5.97 30.43 -7.88
C ARG A 78 4.86 31.19 -8.62
N VAL A 79 5.10 32.43 -8.99
CA VAL A 79 4.26 33.15 -9.95
C VAL A 79 4.53 32.55 -11.34
N ILE A 80 3.46 32.28 -12.06
CA ILE A 80 3.49 31.79 -13.44
C ILE A 80 3.05 32.92 -14.33
N ASP A 81 3.96 33.43 -15.16
CA ASP A 81 3.73 34.62 -15.98
C ASP A 81 3.17 34.25 -17.37
N SER A 82 3.49 33.08 -17.89
CA SER A 82 3.02 32.63 -19.19
C SER A 82 2.54 31.20 -19.18
N LYS A 83 1.73 30.81 -20.17
CA LYS A 83 1.23 29.45 -20.35
C LYS A 83 2.36 28.44 -20.62
N ASP A 84 3.42 28.87 -21.28
CA ASP A 84 4.57 28.01 -21.62
C ASP A 84 5.46 27.71 -20.40
N ASP A 85 5.33 28.50 -19.33
CA ASP A 85 6.05 28.28 -18.07
C ASP A 85 5.34 27.27 -17.15
N VAL A 86 4.09 26.90 -17.46
CA VAL A 86 3.35 25.92 -16.66
C VAL A 86 4.00 24.55 -16.79
N THR A 87 4.34 23.96 -15.65
CA THR A 87 4.94 22.65 -15.57
C THR A 87 3.97 21.58 -15.08
N TYR A 88 4.37 20.33 -15.20
CA TYR A 88 3.67 19.19 -14.63
C TYR A 88 3.38 19.35 -13.12
N ASP A 89 4.36 19.84 -12.35
CA ASP A 89 4.23 19.98 -10.90
C ASP A 89 3.19 21.04 -10.50
N ASP A 90 3.01 22.08 -11.34
CA ASP A 90 2.01 23.11 -11.10
C ASP A 90 0.57 22.57 -11.12
N LEU A 91 0.33 21.51 -11.90
CA LEU A 91 -0.98 20.85 -11.97
C LEU A 91 -1.40 20.22 -10.63
N PHE A 92 -0.45 19.77 -9.82
CA PHE A 92 -0.69 19.11 -8.54
C PHE A 92 -0.37 19.99 -7.32
N ASN A 93 -0.05 21.27 -7.57
CA ASN A 93 0.22 22.22 -6.51
C ASN A 93 -1.11 22.76 -5.94
N LEU A 94 -1.35 22.61 -4.63
CA LEU A 94 -2.59 23.01 -3.98
C LEU A 94 -2.86 24.53 -3.99
N LYS A 95 -1.85 25.36 -4.27
CA LYS A 95 -2.01 26.81 -4.42
C LYS A 95 -2.60 27.20 -5.79
N ASN A 96 -2.53 26.30 -6.77
CA ASN A 96 -3.11 26.52 -8.08
C ASN A 96 -4.52 25.96 -8.14
N LYS A 97 -5.48 26.77 -8.57
CA LYS A 97 -6.86 26.32 -8.78
C LYS A 97 -6.97 25.65 -10.15
N ILE A 98 -7.23 24.35 -10.15
CA ILE A 98 -7.45 23.57 -11.38
C ILE A 98 -8.95 23.40 -11.58
N ASN A 99 -9.42 23.69 -12.79
CA ASN A 99 -10.79 23.42 -13.21
C ASN A 99 -10.78 22.53 -14.45
N ILE A 100 -11.56 21.46 -14.44
CA ILE A 100 -11.70 20.53 -15.56
C ILE A 100 -13.17 20.47 -15.97
N ASN A 101 -13.43 20.88 -17.20
CA ASN A 101 -14.75 20.87 -17.79
C ASN A 101 -14.78 19.92 -18.98
N VAL A 102 -15.73 18.97 -18.96
CA VAL A 102 -15.99 18.02 -20.03
C VAL A 102 -17.28 18.39 -20.75
N GLU A 103 -17.21 18.71 -22.04
CA GLU A 103 -18.37 18.84 -22.91
C GLU A 103 -18.61 17.49 -23.64
N ILE A 104 -19.81 16.91 -23.49
CA ILE A 104 -20.14 15.60 -23.98
C ILE A 104 -21.56 15.52 -24.55
N GLU A 105 -21.73 14.72 -25.61
CA GLU A 105 -23.05 14.46 -26.17
C GLU A 105 -23.89 13.56 -25.23
N PRO A 106 -25.19 13.83 -25.03
CA PRO A 106 -26.07 12.95 -24.25
C PRO A 106 -26.05 11.49 -24.71
N SER A 107 -25.84 11.25 -26.00
CA SER A 107 -25.71 9.90 -26.60
C SER A 107 -24.47 9.18 -26.07
N GLU A 108 -23.35 9.87 -25.90
CA GLU A 108 -22.11 9.29 -25.33
C GLU A 108 -22.26 9.01 -23.82
N LEU A 109 -22.98 9.85 -23.07
CA LEU A 109 -23.35 9.56 -21.68
C LEU A 109 -24.24 8.32 -21.56
N THR A 110 -25.17 8.13 -22.50
CA THR A 110 -26.01 6.94 -22.59
C THR A 110 -25.16 5.69 -22.86
N LYS A 111 -24.17 5.78 -23.75
CA LYS A 111 -23.22 4.70 -24.00
C LYS A 111 -22.37 4.40 -22.77
N LEU A 112 -21.90 5.42 -22.05
CA LEU A 112 -21.14 5.27 -20.81
C LEU A 112 -21.94 4.55 -19.72
N GLN A 113 -23.25 4.85 -19.60
CA GLN A 113 -24.18 4.13 -18.74
C GLN A 113 -24.33 2.67 -19.17
N LYS A 114 -24.51 2.41 -20.47
CA LYS A 114 -24.61 1.05 -21.01
C LYS A 114 -23.34 0.23 -20.75
N ASP A 115 -22.16 0.84 -20.84
CA ASP A 115 -20.89 0.18 -20.49
C ASP A 115 -20.87 -0.30 -19.05
N TYR A 116 -21.38 0.53 -18.12
CA TYR A 116 -21.51 0.16 -16.71
C TYR A 116 -22.50 -1.00 -16.51
N GLU A 117 -23.63 -1.01 -17.20
CA GLU A 117 -24.67 -2.03 -17.10
C GLU A 117 -24.27 -3.37 -17.72
N THR A 118 -23.50 -3.34 -18.81
CA THR A 118 -23.11 -4.55 -19.56
C THR A 118 -21.80 -5.16 -19.10
N GLY A 119 -20.92 -4.38 -18.52
CA GLY A 119 -19.64 -4.84 -18.05
C GLY A 119 -19.10 -3.93 -16.94
N TYR A 120 -19.30 -4.33 -15.70
CA TYR A 120 -18.97 -3.56 -14.49
C TYR A 120 -17.61 -2.84 -14.53
N LYS A 121 -16.60 -3.41 -15.18
CA LYS A 121 -15.27 -2.79 -15.35
C LYS A 121 -14.91 -2.62 -16.83
N ASN A 122 -15.89 -2.35 -17.70
CA ASN A 122 -15.66 -2.10 -19.11
C ASN A 122 -14.56 -1.06 -19.35
N GLN A 123 -13.66 -1.32 -20.30
CA GLN A 123 -12.47 -0.51 -20.59
C GLN A 123 -12.70 0.51 -21.71
N ALA A 124 -13.84 0.45 -22.41
CA ALA A 124 -14.14 1.39 -23.49
C ALA A 124 -14.21 2.83 -23.00
N TYR A 125 -13.61 3.73 -23.76
CA TYR A 125 -13.78 5.16 -23.57
C TYR A 125 -14.95 5.66 -24.43
N ARG A 126 -15.64 6.70 -23.95
CA ARG A 126 -16.64 7.43 -24.73
C ARG A 126 -16.09 8.79 -25.09
N ILE A 127 -16.60 9.37 -26.16
CA ILE A 127 -16.03 10.60 -26.72
C ILE A 127 -16.56 11.80 -25.94
N ALA A 128 -15.71 12.43 -25.14
CA ALA A 128 -15.91 13.81 -24.74
C ALA A 128 -15.58 14.70 -25.93
N LYS A 129 -16.57 15.47 -26.42
CA LYS A 129 -16.41 16.37 -27.56
C LYS A 129 -15.29 17.36 -27.36
N LYS A 130 -15.21 17.92 -26.14
CA LYS A 130 -14.16 18.83 -25.72
C LYS A 130 -13.87 18.65 -24.24
N VAL A 131 -12.60 18.72 -23.87
CA VAL A 131 -12.15 18.89 -22.47
C VAL A 131 -11.39 20.20 -22.36
N THR A 132 -11.86 21.07 -21.47
CA THR A 132 -11.20 22.33 -21.14
C THR A 132 -10.56 22.20 -19.76
N ILE A 133 -9.27 22.48 -19.66
CA ILE A 133 -8.53 22.50 -18.39
C ILE A 133 -8.04 23.92 -18.16
N SER A 134 -8.37 24.50 -17.02
CA SER A 134 -7.87 25.80 -16.62
C SER A 134 -7.06 25.69 -15.34
N LEU A 135 -5.91 26.35 -15.31
CA LEU A 135 -5.05 26.53 -14.14
C LEU A 135 -5.02 28.01 -13.79
N THR A 136 -5.48 28.36 -12.59
CA THR A 136 -5.37 29.72 -12.06
C THR A 136 -4.28 29.79 -11.01
N ASN A 137 -3.26 30.60 -11.28
CA ASN A 137 -2.15 30.90 -10.39
C ASN A 137 -2.23 32.40 -10.05
N TYR A 138 -2.55 32.74 -8.81
CA TYR A 138 -2.88 34.12 -8.36
C TYR A 138 -3.96 34.78 -9.25
N SER A 139 -3.57 35.78 -10.03
CA SER A 139 -4.49 36.51 -10.95
C SER A 139 -4.46 35.94 -12.37
N ASN A 140 -3.51 35.08 -12.71
CA ASN A 140 -3.32 34.59 -14.06
C ASN A 140 -4.05 33.24 -14.25
N THR A 141 -4.82 33.16 -15.36
CA THR A 141 -5.51 31.91 -15.72
C THR A 141 -5.05 31.44 -17.08
N PHE A 142 -4.58 30.22 -17.15
CA PHE A 142 -4.14 29.56 -18.36
C PHE A 142 -5.14 28.46 -18.72
N THR A 143 -5.49 28.34 -19.99
CA THR A 143 -6.52 27.38 -20.45
C THR A 143 -6.00 26.54 -21.61
N TRP A 144 -6.28 25.26 -21.56
CA TRP A 144 -6.03 24.28 -22.63
C TRP A 144 -7.34 23.64 -23.04
N GLU A 145 -7.50 23.40 -24.31
CA GLU A 145 -8.66 22.74 -24.89
C GLU A 145 -8.21 21.53 -25.71
N PHE A 146 -8.90 20.42 -25.53
CA PHE A 146 -8.64 19.16 -26.22
C PHE A 146 -9.96 18.63 -26.79
N ASP A 147 -10.01 18.47 -28.10
CA ASP A 147 -11.17 17.86 -28.78
C ASP A 147 -11.07 16.33 -28.75
N GLU A 148 -12.21 15.66 -28.73
CA GLU A 148 -12.34 14.20 -28.76
C GLU A 148 -11.42 13.49 -27.74
N VAL A 149 -11.63 13.78 -26.45
CA VAL A 149 -10.93 13.12 -25.34
C VAL A 149 -11.71 11.88 -24.92
N GLY A 150 -11.01 10.78 -24.66
CA GLY A 150 -11.63 9.60 -24.08
C GLY A 150 -12.06 9.83 -22.63
N ILE A 151 -13.32 9.52 -22.29
CA ILE A 151 -13.79 9.51 -20.89
C ILE A 151 -14.39 8.15 -20.56
N ARG A 152 -14.07 7.57 -19.41
CA ARG A 152 -14.69 6.38 -18.87
C ARG A 152 -14.76 6.37 -17.36
N GLN A 153 -15.63 5.51 -16.81
CA GLN A 153 -15.61 5.28 -15.36
C GLN A 153 -14.33 4.56 -14.92
N LYS A 154 -13.87 4.90 -13.73
CA LYS A 154 -12.76 4.23 -13.02
C LYS A 154 -13.23 3.71 -11.65
N GLY A 155 -12.38 2.88 -11.03
CA GLY A 155 -12.56 2.37 -9.68
C GLY A 155 -13.22 1.00 -9.63
N ASN A 156 -13.40 0.51 -8.40
CA ASN A 156 -14.03 -0.76 -8.10
C ASN A 156 -15.41 -0.51 -7.47
N THR A 157 -15.47 -0.37 -6.16
CA THR A 157 -16.73 -0.15 -5.42
C THR A 157 -17.33 1.26 -5.60
N SER A 158 -16.65 2.15 -6.31
CA SER A 158 -17.07 3.52 -6.58
C SER A 158 -17.88 3.69 -7.86
N ARG A 159 -18.05 2.63 -8.67
CA ARG A 159 -18.85 2.69 -9.90
C ARG A 159 -20.33 2.55 -9.56
N THR A 160 -21.11 3.48 -10.08
CA THR A 160 -22.57 3.55 -9.95
C THR A 160 -23.17 4.05 -11.26
N ASP A 161 -24.49 4.16 -11.36
CA ASP A 161 -25.15 4.78 -12.51
C ASP A 161 -24.54 6.16 -12.79
N VAL A 162 -24.15 6.41 -14.03
CA VAL A 162 -23.61 7.70 -14.50
C VAL A 162 -24.71 8.57 -15.08
N TYR A 163 -25.55 7.99 -15.93
CA TYR A 163 -26.56 8.68 -16.69
C TYR A 163 -27.85 7.90 -16.69
N LYS A 164 -28.88 8.43 -16.04
CA LYS A 164 -30.17 7.78 -15.91
C LYS A 164 -31.31 8.77 -16.12
N ASP A 165 -32.36 8.33 -16.80
CA ASP A 165 -33.53 9.16 -17.11
C ASP A 165 -33.17 10.50 -17.78
N GLY A 166 -32.14 10.48 -18.66
CA GLY A 166 -31.67 11.67 -19.37
C GLY A 166 -30.89 12.66 -18.53
N LYS A 167 -30.29 12.22 -17.40
CA LYS A 167 -29.56 13.09 -16.48
C LYS A 167 -28.32 12.38 -15.94
N VAL A 168 -27.26 13.16 -15.68
CA VAL A 168 -26.13 12.69 -14.85
C VAL A 168 -26.66 12.40 -13.46
N SER A 169 -26.45 11.18 -12.95
CA SER A 169 -27.19 10.68 -11.78
C SER A 169 -26.35 10.62 -10.49
N ASN A 170 -25.09 10.21 -10.55
CA ASN A 170 -24.26 10.04 -9.35
C ASN A 170 -22.84 10.56 -9.55
N LEU A 171 -22.14 10.79 -8.41
CA LEU A 171 -20.70 10.99 -8.40
C LEU A 171 -20.00 9.66 -8.70
N ASN A 172 -19.10 9.66 -9.66
CA ASN A 172 -18.29 8.54 -10.07
C ASN A 172 -16.82 8.96 -10.18
N HIS A 173 -15.90 8.00 -10.13
CA HIS A 173 -14.54 8.24 -10.56
C HIS A 173 -14.48 8.15 -12.09
N PHE A 174 -13.71 9.05 -12.70
CA PHE A 174 -13.52 9.08 -14.14
C PHE A 174 -12.04 9.00 -14.49
N LYS A 175 -11.79 8.48 -15.69
CA LYS A 175 -10.49 8.54 -16.34
C LYS A 175 -10.63 9.25 -17.65
N LEU A 176 -9.77 10.24 -17.88
CA LEU A 176 -9.59 10.92 -19.16
C LEU A 176 -8.39 10.33 -19.89
N SER A 177 -8.47 10.16 -21.21
CA SER A 177 -7.38 9.76 -22.08
C SER A 177 -7.27 10.76 -23.23
N PHE A 178 -6.14 11.47 -23.29
CA PHE A 178 -5.90 12.43 -24.36
C PHE A 178 -5.46 11.74 -25.64
N ASP A 179 -4.81 10.57 -25.52
CA ASP A 179 -4.20 9.77 -26.58
C ASP A 179 -5.16 8.70 -27.16
N GLU A 180 -6.41 8.63 -26.70
CA GLU A 180 -7.38 7.63 -27.19
C GLU A 180 -7.72 7.83 -28.66
N THR A 181 -7.55 6.79 -29.47
CA THR A 181 -7.79 6.82 -30.93
C THR A 181 -9.17 6.34 -31.35
N PHE A 182 -9.89 5.65 -30.45
CA PHE A 182 -11.24 5.09 -30.67
C PHE A 182 -11.33 4.09 -31.82
N ASP A 183 -10.24 3.49 -32.30
CA ASP A 183 -10.19 2.60 -33.46
C ASP A 183 -9.98 1.12 -33.11
N ASP A 184 -10.01 0.76 -31.82
CA ASP A 184 -9.95 -0.63 -31.36
C ASP A 184 -11.31 -1.33 -31.60
N HIS A 185 -11.40 -2.17 -32.64
CA HIS A 185 -12.61 -2.91 -32.96
C HIS A 185 -13.07 -3.86 -31.85
N ASP A 186 -12.15 -4.36 -30.99
CA ASP A 186 -12.52 -5.21 -29.87
C ASP A 186 -13.21 -4.41 -28.75
N LEU A 187 -12.95 -3.09 -28.66
CA LEU A 187 -13.58 -2.18 -27.70
C LEU A 187 -14.86 -1.53 -28.27
N TYR A 188 -14.82 -1.10 -29.51
CA TYR A 188 -15.82 -0.22 -30.09
C TYR A 188 -16.70 -0.91 -31.16
N GLY A 189 -16.34 -2.13 -31.61
CA GLY A 189 -17.09 -2.85 -32.61
C GLY A 189 -17.25 -2.04 -33.92
N ASP A 190 -18.50 -1.95 -34.44
CA ASP A 190 -18.79 -1.18 -35.64
C ASP A 190 -18.69 0.35 -35.45
N GLU A 191 -18.62 0.83 -34.22
CA GLU A 191 -18.43 2.25 -33.91
C GLU A 191 -16.93 2.65 -33.89
N ALA A 192 -16.01 1.70 -34.14
CA ALA A 192 -14.57 1.99 -34.16
C ALA A 192 -14.24 3.03 -35.22
N LYS A 193 -13.49 4.05 -34.85
CA LYS A 193 -13.11 5.15 -35.76
C LYS A 193 -12.16 4.65 -36.83
N VAL A 194 -12.49 4.92 -38.09
CA VAL A 194 -11.61 4.64 -39.22
C VAL A 194 -10.76 5.85 -39.51
N TRP A 195 -9.47 5.74 -39.21
CA TRP A 195 -8.48 6.79 -39.52
C TRP A 195 -8.02 6.68 -40.99
N THR A 196 -8.35 7.69 -41.76
CA THR A 196 -7.87 7.82 -43.15
C THR A 196 -6.56 8.60 -43.26
N ASP A 197 -6.28 9.45 -42.28
CA ASP A 197 -5.03 10.20 -42.14
C ASP A 197 -4.15 9.59 -41.04
N VAL A 198 -3.06 8.98 -41.48
CA VAL A 198 -2.07 8.34 -40.61
C VAL A 198 -1.33 9.36 -39.71
N THR A 199 -1.10 10.57 -40.23
CA THR A 199 -0.43 11.65 -39.48
C THR A 199 -1.34 12.12 -38.34
N ALA A 200 -2.59 12.41 -38.64
CA ALA A 200 -3.57 12.81 -37.62
C ALA A 200 -3.79 11.71 -36.55
N LYS A 201 -3.77 10.43 -36.95
CA LYS A 201 -3.80 9.33 -35.97
C LYS A 201 -2.57 9.34 -35.08
N LYS A 202 -1.38 9.52 -35.65
CA LYS A 202 -0.14 9.55 -34.90
C LYS A 202 -0.08 10.74 -33.94
N GLU A 203 -0.53 11.90 -34.34
CA GLU A 203 -0.66 13.09 -33.49
C GLU A 203 -1.58 12.81 -32.32
N ARG A 204 -2.67 12.05 -32.52
CA ARG A 204 -3.57 11.62 -31.47
C ARG A 204 -2.91 10.63 -30.48
N GLU A 205 -2.20 9.61 -30.96
CA GLU A 205 -1.47 8.64 -30.15
C GLU A 205 -0.37 9.28 -29.29
N ASP A 206 0.21 10.38 -29.76
CA ASP A 206 1.27 11.11 -29.07
C ASP A 206 0.76 12.32 -28.24
N ARG A 207 -0.55 12.53 -28.20
CA ARG A 207 -1.15 13.69 -27.54
C ARG A 207 -1.03 13.60 -26.04
N GLU A 208 -0.38 14.57 -25.44
CA GLU A 208 -0.14 14.68 -24.00
C GLU A 208 -0.52 16.08 -23.50
N PHE A 209 -0.94 16.16 -22.24
CA PHE A 209 -1.09 17.40 -21.49
C PHE A 209 -0.01 17.46 -20.41
N LEU A 210 0.93 18.39 -20.54
CA LEU A 210 2.10 18.52 -19.63
C LEU A 210 2.84 17.19 -19.41
N GLY A 211 2.99 16.37 -20.48
CA GLY A 211 3.64 15.06 -20.41
C GLY A 211 2.76 13.93 -19.91
N LEU A 212 1.46 14.17 -19.73
CA LEU A 212 0.46 13.17 -19.33
C LEU A 212 -0.43 12.78 -20.50
N SER A 213 -0.56 11.49 -20.77
CA SER A 213 -1.52 10.97 -21.75
C SER A 213 -2.97 10.92 -21.24
N GLY A 214 -3.21 11.21 -19.97
CA GLY A 214 -4.52 11.22 -19.34
C GLY A 214 -4.52 11.77 -17.93
N LEU A 215 -5.69 11.82 -17.32
CA LEU A 215 -5.92 12.23 -15.93
C LEU A 215 -6.93 11.31 -15.28
N ASP A 216 -6.76 11.04 -14.00
CA ASP A 216 -7.74 10.31 -13.20
C ASP A 216 -8.43 11.29 -12.23
N LEU A 217 -9.75 11.22 -12.18
CA LEU A 217 -10.61 12.08 -11.37
C LEU A 217 -11.37 11.23 -10.35
N LYS A 218 -11.11 11.41 -9.06
CA LYS A 218 -11.77 10.67 -7.98
C LYS A 218 -12.62 11.62 -7.15
N TRP A 219 -13.93 11.33 -7.02
CA TRP A 219 -14.71 12.03 -6.01
C TRP A 219 -14.32 11.50 -4.61
N ASN A 220 -14.49 12.30 -3.59
CA ASN A 220 -14.07 12.01 -2.20
C ASN A 220 -15.01 10.96 -1.54
N LYS A 221 -15.00 9.74 -2.07
CA LYS A 221 -15.83 8.63 -1.59
C LYS A 221 -15.47 8.20 -0.17
N SER A 222 -14.19 8.25 0.18
CA SER A 222 -13.69 7.89 1.51
C SER A 222 -14.05 8.92 2.58
N GLN A 223 -14.73 10.02 2.20
CA GLN A 223 -15.23 11.07 3.08
C GLN A 223 -14.14 11.73 3.93
N ASP A 224 -12.92 11.87 3.37
CA ASP A 224 -11.90 12.69 4.01
C ASP A 224 -12.38 14.15 4.06
N ARG A 225 -12.73 14.61 5.25
CA ARG A 225 -13.23 15.99 5.44
C ARG A 225 -12.20 17.06 5.12
N THR A 226 -10.92 16.69 5.10
CA THR A 226 -9.83 17.61 4.77
C THR A 226 -9.50 17.65 3.29
N TYR A 227 -9.94 16.67 2.51
CA TYR A 227 -9.59 16.43 1.09
C TYR A 227 -8.11 16.21 0.79
N ILE A 228 -7.21 16.32 1.77
CA ILE A 228 -5.76 16.33 1.51
C ILE A 228 -4.99 15.14 2.06
N LYS A 229 -5.60 14.22 2.83
CA LYS A 229 -4.87 13.09 3.43
C LYS A 229 -4.22 12.19 2.38
N GLU A 230 -4.94 11.92 1.29
CA GLU A 230 -4.43 11.11 0.18
C GLU A 230 -3.30 11.83 -0.58
N ILE A 231 -3.43 13.16 -0.75
CA ILE A 231 -2.37 14.02 -1.31
C ILE A 231 -1.13 13.99 -0.41
N TYR A 232 -1.36 14.12 0.89
CA TYR A 232 -0.31 14.09 1.90
C TYR A 232 0.44 12.75 1.90
N ALA A 233 -0.30 11.63 1.84
CA ALA A 233 0.29 10.28 1.74
C ALA A 233 1.21 10.12 0.53
N SER A 234 0.76 10.56 -0.65
CA SER A 234 1.59 10.57 -1.86
C SER A 234 2.89 11.36 -1.67
N ARG A 235 2.82 12.50 -0.99
CA ARG A 235 4.00 13.33 -0.70
C ARG A 235 4.95 12.65 0.29
N VAL A 236 4.46 11.94 1.29
CA VAL A 236 5.30 11.17 2.23
C VAL A 236 6.16 10.13 1.50
N TYR A 237 5.59 9.38 0.56
CA TYR A 237 6.38 8.45 -0.25
C TYR A 237 7.47 9.14 -1.05
N ARG A 238 7.12 10.23 -1.76
CA ARG A 238 8.09 10.97 -2.57
C ARG A 238 9.18 11.61 -1.71
N ALA A 239 8.83 12.13 -0.54
CA ALA A 239 9.78 12.68 0.42
C ALA A 239 10.79 11.64 0.92
N ALA A 240 10.40 10.38 0.99
CA ALA A 240 11.27 9.26 1.33
C ALA A 240 12.02 8.66 0.11
N GLY A 241 11.90 9.26 -1.08
CA GLY A 241 12.53 8.78 -2.30
C GLY A 241 11.85 7.59 -2.96
N ILE A 242 10.54 7.37 -2.70
CA ILE A 242 9.73 6.30 -3.29
C ILE A 242 8.83 6.87 -4.38
N ILE A 243 8.78 6.21 -5.53
CA ILE A 243 7.87 6.58 -6.63
C ILE A 243 6.43 6.47 -6.13
N SER A 244 5.68 7.54 -6.27
CA SER A 244 4.24 7.60 -6.02
C SER A 244 3.59 8.55 -7.01
N GLN A 245 2.31 8.31 -7.32
CA GLN A 245 1.52 9.20 -8.16
C GLN A 245 1.52 10.63 -7.59
N HIS A 246 1.57 11.64 -8.44
CA HIS A 246 1.22 12.98 -8.02
C HIS A 246 -0.29 13.08 -7.84
N VAL A 247 -0.69 13.73 -6.78
CA VAL A 247 -2.09 13.88 -6.39
C VAL A 247 -2.34 15.36 -6.01
N GLY A 248 -3.43 15.91 -6.50
CA GLY A 248 -3.87 17.27 -6.27
C GLY A 248 -5.38 17.38 -6.19
N LEU A 249 -5.90 18.58 -6.37
CA LEU A 249 -7.34 18.86 -6.38
C LEU A 249 -7.73 19.53 -7.70
N SER A 250 -8.99 19.30 -8.11
CA SER A 250 -9.61 20.04 -9.21
C SER A 250 -11.11 20.18 -8.97
N THR A 251 -11.69 21.24 -9.47
CA THR A 251 -13.15 21.26 -9.71
C THR A 251 -13.44 20.49 -11.00
N PHE A 252 -14.58 19.84 -11.06
CA PHE A 252 -14.99 19.03 -12.19
C PHE A 252 -16.43 19.30 -12.58
N SER A 253 -16.69 19.40 -13.89
CA SER A 253 -18.04 19.52 -14.43
C SER A 253 -18.20 18.69 -15.72
N ILE A 254 -19.43 18.24 -15.93
CA ILE A 254 -19.88 17.56 -17.16
C ILE A 254 -20.98 18.40 -17.79
N ASN A 255 -20.68 19.03 -18.93
CA ASN A 255 -21.62 19.85 -19.67
C ASN A 255 -22.11 19.06 -20.87
N GLU A 256 -23.43 18.90 -20.97
CA GLU A 256 -24.04 18.27 -22.13
C GLU A 256 -24.16 19.30 -23.27
N THR A 257 -23.92 18.86 -24.49
CA THR A 257 -24.02 19.73 -25.69
C THR A 257 -25.41 20.31 -25.89
N ASN A 258 -26.44 19.78 -25.23
CA ASN A 258 -27.79 20.31 -25.18
C ASN A 258 -27.97 21.54 -24.27
N GLY A 259 -26.91 21.95 -23.58
CA GLY A 259 -26.90 23.09 -22.66
C GLY A 259 -27.07 22.73 -21.18
N THR A 260 -27.25 21.45 -20.83
CA THR A 260 -27.30 21.02 -19.43
C THR A 260 -25.91 21.06 -18.81
N ASN A 261 -25.77 21.74 -17.68
CA ASN A 261 -24.52 21.86 -16.95
C ASN A 261 -24.61 21.09 -15.63
N ASN A 262 -23.77 20.08 -15.48
CA ASN A 262 -23.70 19.26 -14.28
C ASN A 262 -22.39 19.57 -13.53
N GLN A 263 -22.50 20.37 -12.46
CA GLN A 263 -21.38 20.61 -11.56
C GLN A 263 -21.14 19.36 -10.70
N MET A 264 -20.00 18.72 -10.89
CA MET A 264 -19.61 17.52 -10.13
C MET A 264 -18.89 17.90 -8.83
N GLY A 265 -18.39 19.14 -8.73
CA GLY A 265 -17.74 19.72 -7.56
C GLY A 265 -16.27 19.41 -7.44
N LEU A 266 -15.78 19.29 -6.19
CA LEU A 266 -14.37 19.09 -5.91
C LEU A 266 -13.99 17.61 -6.03
N TYR A 267 -12.98 17.34 -6.85
CA TYR A 267 -12.42 16.03 -7.11
C TYR A 267 -10.93 15.98 -6.74
N ILE A 268 -10.49 14.80 -6.35
CA ILE A 268 -9.07 14.50 -6.17
C ILE A 268 -8.52 14.15 -7.55
N LEU A 269 -7.50 14.90 -7.98
CA LEU A 269 -6.84 14.78 -9.28
C LEU A 269 -5.61 13.89 -9.16
N TYR A 270 -5.52 12.88 -10.01
CA TYR A 270 -4.42 11.94 -10.00
C TYR A 270 -3.66 11.90 -11.32
N GLU A 271 -2.36 11.75 -11.22
CA GLU A 271 -1.56 11.19 -12.30
C GLU A 271 -1.98 9.73 -12.54
N PRO A 272 -2.18 9.30 -13.82
CA PRO A 272 -2.54 7.92 -14.10
C PRO A 272 -1.50 6.89 -13.64
N ASP A 273 -1.96 5.76 -13.12
CA ASP A 273 -1.19 4.57 -12.75
C ASP A 273 -0.70 3.78 -13.97
N SER A 274 0.12 4.38 -14.81
CA SER A 274 0.51 3.84 -16.12
C SER A 274 2.02 3.93 -16.39
N LYS A 275 2.42 3.53 -17.60
CA LYS A 275 3.81 3.69 -18.08
C LYS A 275 4.33 5.13 -17.97
N SER A 276 3.45 6.13 -18.07
CA SER A 276 3.82 7.53 -17.96
C SER A 276 4.33 7.91 -16.57
N LEU A 277 3.77 7.33 -15.51
CA LEU A 277 4.26 7.49 -14.14
C LEU A 277 5.76 7.10 -14.04
N ILE A 278 6.14 5.95 -14.59
CA ILE A 278 7.55 5.51 -14.56
C ILE A 278 8.44 6.43 -15.38
N LYS A 279 8.03 6.74 -16.62
CA LYS A 279 8.77 7.65 -17.52
C LYS A 279 9.04 8.99 -16.85
N ARG A 280 7.97 9.64 -16.36
CA ARG A 280 8.04 10.94 -15.71
C ARG A 280 8.90 10.90 -14.45
N SER A 281 8.66 9.92 -13.57
CA SER A 281 9.43 9.79 -12.33
C SER A 281 10.93 9.69 -12.60
N LEU A 282 11.34 8.90 -13.59
CA LEU A 282 12.74 8.74 -13.94
C LEU A 282 13.31 9.89 -14.78
N GLN A 283 12.48 10.75 -15.35
CA GLN A 283 12.90 11.97 -16.03
C GLN A 283 13.12 13.14 -15.06
N ASN A 284 12.20 13.30 -14.10
CA ASN A 284 12.04 14.53 -13.33
C ASN A 284 12.44 14.37 -11.86
N GLY A 285 12.73 13.16 -11.38
CA GLY A 285 13.02 12.92 -9.97
C GLY A 285 14.23 12.03 -9.71
N SER A 286 14.75 12.13 -8.50
CA SER A 286 15.72 11.19 -7.95
C SER A 286 15.00 10.30 -6.92
N PHE A 287 15.05 9.00 -7.14
CA PHE A 287 14.43 8.01 -6.28
C PHE A 287 15.46 6.98 -5.83
N VAL A 288 15.18 6.34 -4.69
CA VAL A 288 16.09 5.36 -4.09
C VAL A 288 16.43 4.27 -5.12
N ASN A 289 17.72 4.03 -5.33
CA ASN A 289 18.26 3.00 -6.22
C ASN A 289 17.74 3.04 -7.66
N MET A 290 17.10 4.14 -8.08
CA MET A 290 16.59 4.29 -9.44
C MET A 290 17.59 5.00 -10.32
N THR A 291 17.67 4.55 -11.56
CA THR A 291 18.44 5.22 -12.61
C THR A 291 17.56 6.20 -13.38
N ASN A 292 18.19 7.08 -14.15
CA ASN A 292 17.43 8.01 -15.00
C ASN A 292 16.80 7.29 -16.20
N TRP A 293 15.78 7.91 -16.80
CA TRP A 293 15.03 7.36 -17.93
C TRP A 293 15.91 6.97 -19.13
N LYS A 294 16.97 7.72 -19.40
CA LYS A 294 17.89 7.42 -20.51
C LYS A 294 18.59 6.08 -20.33
N ASN A 295 19.00 5.76 -19.11
CA ASN A 295 19.63 4.48 -18.78
C ASN A 295 18.60 3.35 -18.74
N GLU A 296 17.42 3.61 -18.19
CA GLU A 296 16.34 2.62 -18.17
C GLU A 296 15.96 2.18 -19.59
N LYS A 297 15.80 3.10 -20.53
CA LYS A 297 15.54 2.78 -21.95
C LYS A 297 16.63 1.91 -22.59
N LYS A 298 17.88 2.06 -22.17
CA LYS A 298 19.02 1.30 -22.69
C LYS A 298 19.23 -0.03 -21.97
N GLY A 299 18.50 -0.31 -20.92
CA GLY A 299 18.60 -1.54 -20.15
C GLY A 299 18.33 -2.77 -21.02
N ILE A 300 19.00 -3.86 -20.71
CA ILE A 300 18.95 -5.13 -21.45
C ILE A 300 17.95 -6.13 -20.88
N TYR A 301 17.54 -5.95 -19.62
CA TYR A 301 16.54 -6.81 -19.00
C TYR A 301 15.16 -6.43 -19.52
N GLY A 302 14.42 -7.40 -20.03
CA GLY A 302 13.07 -7.16 -20.53
C GLY A 302 12.86 -7.68 -21.94
N VAL A 303 11.81 -7.17 -22.56
CA VAL A 303 11.47 -7.54 -23.94
C VAL A 303 12.32 -6.74 -24.90
N GLU A 304 12.92 -7.43 -25.86
CA GLU A 304 13.75 -6.80 -26.89
C GLU A 304 12.95 -5.79 -27.71
N GLY A 305 13.56 -4.65 -27.99
CA GLY A 305 12.95 -3.55 -28.76
C GLY A 305 11.96 -2.70 -27.97
N GLU A 306 11.74 -2.97 -26.67
CA GLU A 306 10.90 -2.14 -25.81
C GLU A 306 11.71 -1.08 -25.05
N ASN A 307 11.02 0.01 -24.68
CA ASN A 307 11.61 1.11 -23.93
C ASN A 307 11.30 1.06 -22.42
N TYR A 308 10.37 0.17 -22.01
CA TYR A 308 9.90 0.04 -20.64
C TYR A 308 10.23 -1.32 -20.07
N GLY A 309 10.40 -1.39 -18.76
CA GLY A 309 10.31 -2.63 -18.02
C GLY A 309 8.87 -3.16 -17.97
N ASP A 310 8.68 -4.30 -17.32
CA ASP A 310 7.34 -4.85 -17.12
C ASP A 310 6.68 -4.19 -15.91
N LEU A 311 5.55 -3.54 -16.16
CA LEU A 311 4.73 -2.93 -15.13
C LEU A 311 3.45 -3.77 -14.95
N TYR A 312 3.21 -4.23 -13.72
CA TYR A 312 2.00 -4.95 -13.32
C TYR A 312 1.23 -4.14 -12.29
N ASP A 313 -0.06 -3.99 -12.51
CA ASP A 313 -1.04 -3.51 -11.53
C ASP A 313 -1.55 -4.72 -10.74
N CYS A 314 -1.51 -4.66 -9.41
CA CYS A 314 -1.67 -5.80 -8.50
C CYS A 314 -2.92 -5.59 -7.63
N SER A 315 -3.88 -6.51 -7.76
CA SER A 315 -5.19 -6.40 -7.10
C SER A 315 -5.83 -7.77 -6.83
N TYR A 316 -7.12 -7.81 -6.54
CA TYR A 316 -7.89 -9.06 -6.38
C TYR A 316 -8.30 -9.72 -7.70
N GLY A 317 -8.20 -9.01 -8.81
CA GLY A 317 -8.66 -9.48 -10.11
C GLY A 317 -10.18 -9.58 -10.23
N VAL A 318 -10.67 -10.06 -11.41
CA VAL A 318 -12.09 -10.24 -11.70
C VAL A 318 -12.28 -11.51 -12.55
N GLY A 319 -13.40 -12.20 -12.36
CA GLY A 319 -13.76 -13.41 -13.11
C GLY A 319 -12.73 -14.52 -12.93
N GLU A 320 -12.31 -15.17 -14.02
CA GLU A 320 -11.32 -16.24 -14.01
C GLU A 320 -9.91 -15.76 -13.56
N GLY A 321 -9.65 -14.46 -13.61
CA GLY A 321 -8.41 -13.84 -13.16
C GLY A 321 -8.37 -13.56 -11.66
N SER A 322 -9.50 -13.73 -10.94
CA SER A 322 -9.63 -13.37 -9.53
C SER A 322 -8.91 -14.35 -8.59
N TYR A 323 -8.49 -13.81 -7.43
CA TYR A 323 -7.94 -14.60 -6.35
C TYR A 323 -8.34 -13.99 -4.99
N GLY A 324 -8.98 -14.80 -4.14
CA GLY A 324 -9.56 -14.32 -2.88
C GLY A 324 -8.56 -13.75 -1.86
N ASN A 325 -7.26 -14.06 -2.02
CA ASN A 325 -6.20 -13.46 -1.19
C ASN A 325 -5.58 -12.19 -1.83
N GLY A 326 -5.99 -11.83 -3.06
CA GLY A 326 -5.38 -10.73 -3.78
C GLY A 326 -3.98 -11.05 -4.32
N ALA A 327 -3.23 -10.04 -4.65
CA ALA A 327 -1.86 -10.16 -5.15
C ALA A 327 -0.87 -10.35 -4.00
N ASP A 328 -0.90 -11.53 -3.35
CA ASP A 328 -0.20 -11.84 -2.10
C ASP A 328 1.24 -12.36 -2.30
N LEU A 329 1.74 -12.37 -3.52
CA LEU A 329 3.05 -12.89 -3.91
C LEU A 329 3.23 -14.40 -3.62
N SER A 330 2.15 -15.16 -3.47
CA SER A 330 2.19 -16.62 -3.33
C SER A 330 2.23 -17.31 -4.69
N LEU A 331 2.64 -18.60 -4.70
CA LEU A 331 2.59 -19.44 -5.92
C LEU A 331 1.16 -19.61 -6.43
N ASP A 332 0.18 -19.64 -5.55
CA ASP A 332 -1.22 -19.73 -5.93
C ASP A 332 -1.69 -18.46 -6.66
N SER A 333 -1.18 -17.29 -6.29
CA SER A 333 -1.54 -16.01 -6.91
C SER A 333 -1.09 -15.87 -8.37
N ILE A 334 -0.15 -16.70 -8.84
CA ILE A 334 0.31 -16.74 -10.24
C ILE A 334 -0.17 -17.96 -11.02
N SER A 335 -1.02 -18.79 -10.43
CA SER A 335 -1.57 -19.98 -11.08
C SER A 335 -2.68 -19.61 -12.07
N ASN A 336 -2.91 -20.49 -13.07
CA ASN A 336 -3.97 -20.36 -14.05
C ASN A 336 -3.96 -18.99 -14.79
N LYS A 337 -5.12 -18.33 -14.88
CA LYS A 337 -5.34 -17.03 -15.57
C LYS A 337 -5.11 -15.81 -14.67
N ARG A 338 -4.34 -15.93 -13.58
CA ARG A 338 -4.15 -14.85 -12.61
C ARG A 338 -3.06 -13.85 -12.98
N VAL A 339 -2.31 -14.12 -14.03
CA VAL A 339 -1.30 -13.22 -14.61
C VAL A 339 -1.62 -13.02 -16.08
N GLY A 340 -1.69 -11.76 -16.52
CA GLY A 340 -2.02 -11.51 -17.92
C GLY A 340 -2.38 -10.07 -18.22
N VAL A 341 -3.16 -9.91 -19.30
CA VAL A 341 -3.75 -8.64 -19.71
C VAL A 341 -5.28 -8.75 -19.50
N GLU A 342 -5.88 -7.70 -18.98
CA GLU A 342 -7.34 -7.63 -18.84
C GLU A 342 -8.04 -7.68 -20.18
N ASN A 343 -9.27 -8.20 -20.22
CA ASN A 343 -10.09 -8.12 -21.42
C ASN A 343 -10.87 -6.79 -21.50
N ASN A 344 -11.33 -6.46 -22.69
CA ASN A 344 -11.97 -5.18 -22.98
C ASN A 344 -13.32 -5.00 -22.25
N SER A 345 -14.08 -6.07 -22.02
CA SER A 345 -15.33 -6.01 -21.27
C SER A 345 -15.16 -5.83 -19.76
N GLY A 346 -13.94 -6.01 -19.24
CA GLY A 346 -13.69 -5.99 -17.79
C GLY A 346 -14.24 -7.20 -17.03
N SER A 347 -14.74 -8.22 -17.73
CA SER A 347 -15.21 -9.49 -17.13
C SER A 347 -14.06 -10.40 -16.70
N TYR A 348 -12.88 -10.16 -17.23
CA TYR A 348 -11.64 -10.80 -16.86
C TYR A 348 -10.56 -9.76 -16.57
N ILE A 349 -10.09 -9.70 -15.32
CA ILE A 349 -8.95 -8.90 -14.88
C ILE A 349 -8.07 -9.82 -14.06
N PRO A 350 -6.81 -10.08 -14.47
CA PRO A 350 -5.89 -10.90 -13.69
C PRO A 350 -5.44 -10.19 -12.42
N VAL A 351 -5.08 -10.97 -11.42
CA VAL A 351 -4.51 -10.47 -10.15
C VAL A 351 -3.26 -9.63 -10.40
N TYR A 352 -2.39 -10.08 -11.30
CA TYR A 352 -1.24 -9.31 -11.80
C TYR A 352 -1.51 -8.89 -13.24
N LYS A 353 -2.01 -7.68 -13.40
CA LYS A 353 -2.42 -7.11 -14.68
C LYS A 353 -1.27 -6.38 -15.36
N LEU A 354 -0.80 -6.90 -16.49
CA LEU A 354 0.28 -6.29 -17.25
C LEU A 354 -0.17 -4.96 -17.89
N LYS A 355 0.57 -3.89 -17.64
CA LYS A 355 0.30 -2.53 -18.16
C LYS A 355 1.21 -2.14 -19.34
N THR A 356 2.42 -2.71 -19.42
CA THR A 356 3.40 -2.46 -20.48
C THR A 356 3.69 -3.74 -21.26
N ASN A 357 4.25 -3.62 -22.47
CA ASN A 357 4.69 -4.79 -23.27
C ASN A 357 3.58 -5.84 -23.48
N LYS A 358 2.33 -5.44 -23.53
CA LYS A 358 1.14 -6.33 -23.50
C LYS A 358 1.13 -7.38 -24.58
N THR A 359 1.61 -7.04 -25.78
CA THR A 359 1.63 -7.94 -26.95
C THR A 359 2.90 -8.80 -27.04
N LYS A 360 3.97 -8.40 -26.37
CA LYS A 360 5.28 -9.03 -26.45
C LYS A 360 5.62 -9.90 -25.26
N ASN A 361 5.18 -9.50 -24.05
CA ASN A 361 5.41 -10.27 -22.82
C ASN A 361 4.23 -11.22 -22.52
N THR A 362 3.99 -12.19 -23.38
CA THR A 362 2.87 -13.13 -23.25
C THR A 362 3.13 -14.28 -22.25
N GLY A 363 4.39 -14.58 -21.95
CA GLY A 363 4.78 -15.65 -21.03
C GLY A 363 4.83 -15.23 -19.56
N HIS A 364 4.98 -13.95 -19.30
CA HIS A 364 5.14 -13.36 -17.95
C HIS A 364 6.25 -14.03 -17.12
N THR A 365 7.29 -14.54 -17.77
CA THR A 365 8.30 -15.40 -17.15
C THR A 365 9.04 -14.70 -16.03
N ARG A 366 9.37 -13.40 -16.17
CA ARG A 366 10.08 -12.64 -15.15
C ARG A 366 9.26 -12.45 -13.88
N LEU A 367 7.97 -12.14 -13.98
CA LEU A 367 7.10 -12.03 -12.82
C LEU A 367 6.93 -13.39 -12.13
N LYS A 368 6.74 -14.44 -12.90
CA LYS A 368 6.59 -15.80 -12.34
C LYS A 368 7.87 -16.26 -11.64
N ASP A 369 9.03 -16.05 -12.25
CA ASP A 369 10.34 -16.33 -11.67
C ASP A 369 10.59 -15.51 -10.39
N LEU A 370 10.24 -14.23 -10.39
CA LEU A 370 10.28 -13.36 -9.21
C LEU A 370 9.48 -13.97 -8.05
N ILE A 371 8.21 -14.31 -8.29
CA ILE A 371 7.33 -14.84 -7.24
C ILE A 371 7.77 -16.25 -6.81
N GLN A 372 8.25 -17.10 -7.72
CA GLN A 372 8.84 -18.37 -7.38
C GLN A 372 10.06 -18.20 -6.47
N THR A 373 10.94 -17.25 -6.78
CA THR A 373 12.12 -16.94 -5.96
C THR A 373 11.71 -16.46 -4.57
N ILE A 374 10.73 -15.55 -4.45
CA ILE A 374 10.21 -15.10 -3.15
C ILE A 374 9.71 -16.27 -2.30
N ASN A 375 9.10 -17.30 -2.93
CA ASN A 375 8.53 -18.44 -2.20
C ASN A 375 9.56 -19.50 -1.81
N SER A 376 10.56 -19.79 -2.64
CA SER A 376 11.45 -20.93 -2.50
C SER A 376 12.87 -20.59 -2.02
N ALA A 377 13.32 -19.34 -2.20
CA ALA A 377 14.72 -18.99 -2.02
C ALA A 377 15.00 -18.30 -0.66
N GLU A 378 16.27 -18.29 -0.30
CA GLU A 378 16.81 -17.52 0.81
C GLU A 378 16.90 -16.01 0.47
N LEU A 379 17.13 -15.17 1.47
CA LEU A 379 17.12 -13.72 1.34
C LEU A 379 18.07 -13.18 0.26
N ASN A 380 19.28 -13.74 0.15
CA ASN A 380 20.28 -13.32 -0.84
C ASN A 380 19.81 -13.52 -2.29
N ASP A 381 19.08 -14.59 -2.57
CA ASP A 381 18.54 -14.83 -3.91
C ASP A 381 17.36 -13.89 -4.22
N ILE A 382 16.54 -13.59 -3.22
CA ILE A 382 15.46 -12.61 -3.34
C ILE A 382 16.04 -11.22 -3.64
N GLU A 383 17.16 -10.85 -3.03
CA GLU A 383 17.86 -9.58 -3.28
C GLU A 383 18.31 -9.41 -4.74
N ASN A 384 18.57 -10.52 -5.45
CA ASN A 384 18.91 -10.49 -6.87
C ASN A 384 17.70 -10.20 -7.78
N LYS A 385 16.47 -10.37 -7.27
CA LYS A 385 15.21 -10.20 -8.02
C LYS A 385 14.38 -9.00 -7.57
N VAL A 386 14.54 -8.58 -6.31
CA VAL A 386 13.79 -7.49 -5.70
C VAL A 386 14.76 -6.45 -5.17
N ASP A 387 14.47 -5.18 -5.36
CA ASP A 387 15.12 -4.10 -4.64
C ASP A 387 14.57 -4.05 -3.22
N LEU A 388 15.21 -4.80 -2.32
CA LEU A 388 14.75 -4.98 -0.95
C LEU A 388 14.97 -3.71 -0.09
N GLU A 389 15.91 -2.86 -0.44
CA GLU A 389 16.09 -1.55 0.19
C GLU A 389 14.89 -0.65 -0.13
N TYR A 390 14.56 -0.52 -1.40
CA TYR A 390 13.38 0.21 -1.85
C TYR A 390 12.10 -0.34 -1.20
N PHE A 391 11.96 -1.67 -1.11
CA PHE A 391 10.83 -2.33 -0.45
C PHE A 391 10.75 -1.98 1.05
N ALA A 392 11.87 -2.03 1.77
CA ALA A 392 11.89 -1.71 3.21
C ALA A 392 11.50 -0.26 3.48
N ILE A 393 11.93 0.69 2.62
CA ILE A 393 11.54 2.10 2.72
C ILE A 393 10.05 2.28 2.40
N THR A 394 9.55 1.59 1.36
CA THR A 394 8.12 1.59 1.03
C THR A 394 7.28 1.11 2.21
N GLU A 395 7.70 0.03 2.88
CA GLU A 395 7.00 -0.50 4.05
C GLU A 395 7.07 0.43 5.27
N ALA A 396 8.17 1.18 5.44
CA ALA A 396 8.24 2.21 6.46
C ALA A 396 7.22 3.32 6.22
N CYS A 397 7.11 3.80 4.98
CA CYS A 397 6.07 4.76 4.59
C CYS A 397 4.67 4.18 4.78
N ASN A 398 4.41 2.94 4.34
CA ASN A 398 3.14 2.22 4.55
C ASN A 398 2.72 2.18 6.01
N TYR A 399 3.69 1.91 6.91
CA TYR A 399 3.45 1.90 8.34
C TYR A 399 3.09 3.30 8.88
N ILE A 400 3.84 4.32 8.47
CA ILE A 400 3.64 5.71 8.91
C ILE A 400 2.27 6.24 8.48
N ILE A 401 1.89 6.07 7.22
CA ILE A 401 0.60 6.57 6.72
C ILE A 401 -0.60 5.73 7.17
N GLY A 402 -0.37 4.47 7.58
CA GLY A 402 -1.41 3.58 8.09
C GLY A 402 -2.49 3.24 7.07
N ASN A 403 -2.14 2.98 5.83
CA ASN A 403 -3.09 2.51 4.82
C ASN A 403 -3.39 1.01 5.04
N PRO A 404 -4.63 0.60 5.35
CA PRO A 404 -4.99 -0.81 5.53
C PRO A 404 -5.20 -1.55 4.20
N ASP A 405 -5.25 -0.85 3.06
CA ASP A 405 -5.56 -1.43 1.75
C ASP A 405 -4.36 -1.37 0.79
N ASN A 406 -3.24 -1.92 1.22
CA ASN A 406 -1.99 -2.00 0.46
C ASN A 406 -1.44 -3.44 0.42
N LEU A 407 -0.25 -3.64 -0.15
CA LEU A 407 0.40 -4.96 -0.21
C LEU A 407 0.53 -5.61 1.17
N ARG A 408 1.03 -4.87 2.18
CA ARG A 408 1.26 -5.41 3.53
C ARG A 408 -0.04 -5.85 4.22
N ASN A 409 -1.08 -5.03 4.10
CA ASN A 409 -2.28 -5.15 4.93
C ASN A 409 -3.44 -5.85 4.24
N ASN A 410 -3.49 -5.83 2.90
CA ASN A 410 -4.61 -6.38 2.15
C ASN A 410 -4.22 -7.01 0.80
N ASN A 411 -2.94 -7.10 0.47
CA ASN A 411 -2.45 -7.67 -0.79
C ASN A 411 -3.07 -7.00 -2.05
N ASN A 412 -3.23 -5.68 -2.00
CA ASN A 412 -3.95 -4.87 -2.98
C ASN A 412 -3.24 -3.52 -3.19
N ASN A 413 -3.67 -2.75 -4.19
CA ASN A 413 -3.29 -1.36 -4.39
C ASN A 413 -1.78 -1.10 -4.44
N TYR A 414 -1.07 -1.87 -5.24
CA TYR A 414 0.33 -1.66 -5.53
C TYR A 414 0.65 -2.05 -6.98
N MET A 415 1.79 -1.59 -7.48
CA MET A 415 2.34 -2.04 -8.76
C MET A 415 3.69 -2.69 -8.55
N ILE A 416 4.02 -3.64 -9.41
CA ILE A 416 5.37 -4.21 -9.56
C ILE A 416 5.96 -3.67 -10.86
N TYR A 417 7.10 -3.00 -10.75
CA TYR A 417 7.88 -2.61 -11.92
C TYR A 417 9.21 -3.34 -11.95
N ILE A 418 9.43 -4.17 -12.98
CA ILE A 418 10.68 -4.90 -13.19
C ILE A 418 11.56 -4.06 -14.10
N ARG A 419 12.64 -3.52 -13.55
CA ARG A 419 13.54 -2.57 -14.24
C ARG A 419 14.27 -3.20 -15.40
N ARG A 420 14.60 -2.39 -16.40
CA ARG A 420 15.42 -2.84 -17.54
C ARG A 420 16.90 -2.79 -17.24
N THR A 421 17.34 -1.95 -16.32
CA THR A 421 18.76 -1.73 -16.00
C THR A 421 19.41 -2.90 -15.28
N ASP A 422 18.71 -3.54 -14.36
CA ASP A 422 19.25 -4.62 -13.51
C ASP A 422 18.33 -5.84 -13.34
N GLY A 423 17.13 -5.77 -13.90
CA GLY A 423 16.15 -6.86 -13.81
C GLY A 423 15.46 -6.97 -12.45
N LYS A 424 15.75 -6.08 -11.48
CA LYS A 424 15.11 -6.12 -10.17
C LYS A 424 13.72 -5.47 -10.18
N ALA A 425 12.85 -6.02 -9.39
CA ALA A 425 11.51 -5.47 -9.17
C ALA A 425 11.51 -4.43 -8.06
N ILE A 426 10.73 -3.37 -8.24
CA ILE A 426 10.33 -2.43 -7.19
C ILE A 426 8.83 -2.52 -6.96
N ILE A 427 8.41 -2.23 -5.73
CA ILE A 427 7.00 -2.16 -5.32
C ILE A 427 6.59 -0.69 -5.24
N ILE A 428 5.63 -0.29 -6.05
CA ILE A 428 5.15 1.09 -6.13
C ILE A 428 3.76 1.16 -5.50
N PRO A 429 3.55 1.97 -4.45
CA PRO A 429 2.24 2.13 -3.82
C PRO A 429 1.31 2.98 -4.69
N ILE A 430 0.04 2.60 -4.72
CA ILE A 430 -1.04 3.35 -5.38
C ILE A 430 -2.29 3.34 -4.50
N ASP A 431 -3.25 4.24 -4.79
CA ASP A 431 -4.59 4.28 -4.17
C ASP A 431 -4.55 4.37 -2.63
N ASN A 432 -4.07 5.51 -2.12
CA ASN A 432 -3.90 5.73 -0.69
C ASN A 432 -5.13 6.42 -0.04
N ASP A 433 -6.33 6.15 -0.51
CA ASP A 433 -7.57 6.80 -0.08
C ASP A 433 -8.04 6.40 1.33
N ARG A 434 -7.28 5.53 2.01
CA ARG A 434 -7.59 5.02 3.36
C ARG A 434 -6.47 5.23 4.38
N CYS A 435 -5.67 6.27 4.19
CA CYS A 435 -4.54 6.60 5.05
C CYS A 435 -4.89 7.59 6.17
N PHE A 436 -3.97 7.79 7.11
CA PHE A 436 -4.02 8.80 8.17
C PHE A 436 -5.37 8.83 8.91
N GLY A 437 -5.89 7.64 9.23
CA GLY A 437 -7.10 7.53 10.05
C GLY A 437 -8.43 7.59 9.30
N ILE A 438 -8.46 7.53 7.96
CA ILE A 438 -9.71 7.46 7.15
C ILE A 438 -10.34 6.05 7.20
N THR A 439 -10.09 5.22 8.17
CA THR A 439 -10.50 3.82 8.08
C THR A 439 -10.78 3.16 9.41
N LYS A 440 -11.44 3.85 10.29
CA LYS A 440 -11.94 3.22 11.52
C LYS A 440 -12.79 1.99 11.26
N ASP A 441 -13.59 2.05 10.20
CA ASP A 441 -14.51 0.98 9.78
C ASP A 441 -13.84 -0.20 9.07
N TYR A 442 -12.64 0.01 8.50
CA TYR A 442 -11.93 -1.01 7.71
C TYR A 442 -10.98 -1.86 8.54
N ASN A 443 -10.45 -1.31 9.61
CA ASN A 443 -9.50 -2.01 10.47
C ASN A 443 -10.22 -3.03 11.36
N PRO A 444 -9.84 -4.32 11.35
CA PRO A 444 -10.45 -5.31 12.23
C PRO A 444 -10.39 -4.94 13.72
N ASP A 445 -9.43 -4.10 14.11
CA ASP A 445 -9.28 -3.64 15.51
C ASP A 445 -10.05 -2.36 15.80
N GLY A 446 -10.66 -1.71 14.79
CA GLY A 446 -11.41 -0.46 14.94
C GLY A 446 -10.57 0.76 15.35
N ASN A 447 -9.25 0.71 15.15
CA ASN A 447 -8.31 1.74 15.62
C ASN A 447 -7.66 2.57 14.49
N ALA A 448 -8.20 2.53 13.30
CA ALA A 448 -7.73 3.30 12.13
C ALA A 448 -6.21 3.12 11.84
N MET A 449 -5.65 1.96 12.13
CA MET A 449 -4.22 1.66 11.99
C MET A 449 -3.27 2.47 12.89
N MET A 450 -3.77 3.34 13.75
CA MET A 450 -2.96 4.20 14.63
C MET A 450 -2.09 3.39 15.59
N ASN A 451 -2.67 2.37 16.21
CA ASN A 451 -2.06 1.58 17.29
C ASN A 451 -1.43 0.26 16.80
N ARG A 452 -1.32 0.07 15.48
CA ARG A 452 -0.65 -1.11 14.93
C ARG A 452 0.80 -1.16 15.35
N ASP A 453 1.24 -2.34 15.75
CA ASP A 453 2.65 -2.59 16.07
C ASP A 453 3.55 -2.49 14.83
N ILE A 454 4.80 -2.05 15.02
CA ILE A 454 5.79 -1.93 13.95
C ILE A 454 6.01 -3.28 13.25
N PHE A 455 5.98 -4.37 14.01
CA PHE A 455 6.25 -5.73 13.52
C PHE A 455 5.02 -6.64 13.55
N THR A 456 3.82 -6.09 13.37
CA THR A 456 2.64 -6.96 13.33
C THR A 456 2.77 -8.05 12.28
N THR A 457 2.45 -9.28 12.67
CA THR A 457 2.48 -10.46 11.82
C THR A 457 1.19 -10.68 11.04
N LYS A 458 0.15 -9.90 11.36
CA LYS A 458 -1.15 -9.98 10.69
C LYS A 458 -1.40 -8.78 9.81
N ALA A 459 -1.94 -9.01 8.64
CA ALA A 459 -2.50 -7.97 7.79
C ALA A 459 -3.74 -7.33 8.46
N ALA A 460 -4.15 -6.13 8.03
CA ALA A 460 -5.33 -5.45 8.55
C ALA A 460 -6.63 -6.24 8.33
N ASN A 461 -6.69 -7.06 7.27
CA ASN A 461 -7.79 -7.97 6.98
C ASN A 461 -7.77 -9.28 7.81
N GLY A 462 -6.86 -9.43 8.78
CA GLY A 462 -6.69 -10.62 9.61
C GLY A 462 -5.94 -11.78 8.98
N LYS A 463 -5.50 -11.65 7.71
CA LYS A 463 -4.68 -12.65 7.00
C LYS A 463 -3.21 -12.54 7.40
N THR A 464 -2.42 -13.57 7.06
CA THR A 464 -0.97 -13.52 7.22
C THR A 464 -0.36 -12.48 6.27
N SER A 465 0.63 -11.73 6.74
CA SER A 465 1.42 -10.82 5.90
C SER A 465 2.09 -11.59 4.75
N ASN A 466 2.34 -10.91 3.63
CA ASN A 466 2.99 -11.52 2.49
C ASN A 466 4.41 -12.02 2.79
N LEU A 467 4.89 -13.00 2.01
CA LEU A 467 6.19 -13.65 2.24
C LEU A 467 7.37 -12.69 2.12
N LEU A 468 7.30 -11.68 1.26
CA LEU A 468 8.38 -10.73 1.10
C LEU A 468 8.60 -9.94 2.41
N TYR A 469 7.53 -9.43 3.01
CA TYR A 469 7.56 -8.77 4.32
C TYR A 469 8.04 -9.72 5.43
N THR A 470 7.54 -10.97 5.42
CA THR A 470 7.90 -11.97 6.42
C THR A 470 9.39 -12.35 6.37
N LYS A 471 9.94 -12.54 5.16
CA LYS A 471 11.35 -12.93 4.98
C LYS A 471 12.35 -11.79 5.19
N THR A 472 11.89 -10.54 5.13
CA THR A 472 12.75 -9.37 5.28
C THR A 472 12.57 -8.71 6.64
N ILE A 473 11.46 -8.00 6.83
CA ILE A 473 11.22 -7.14 7.99
C ILE A 473 10.87 -7.96 9.24
N LEU A 474 10.05 -9.01 9.08
CA LEU A 474 9.67 -9.90 10.19
C LEU A 474 10.68 -11.01 10.47
N ALA A 475 11.74 -11.15 9.66
CA ALA A 475 12.73 -12.19 9.87
C ALA A 475 13.30 -12.14 11.30
N ASN A 476 13.40 -13.31 11.94
CA ASN A 476 13.93 -13.43 13.31
C ASN A 476 15.43 -13.07 13.39
N THR A 477 16.15 -13.27 12.29
CA THR A 477 17.57 -12.89 12.20
C THR A 477 17.68 -11.40 11.88
N PRO A 478 18.55 -10.67 12.57
CA PRO A 478 18.90 -9.31 12.21
C PRO A 478 19.38 -9.25 10.76
N ASN A 479 18.86 -8.29 9.98
CA ASN A 479 19.28 -8.07 8.61
C ASN A 479 19.21 -6.58 8.26
N LYS A 480 19.93 -6.18 7.20
CA LYS A 480 20.02 -4.76 6.78
C LYS A 480 18.66 -4.15 6.44
N TYR A 481 17.70 -4.92 5.93
CA TYR A 481 16.40 -4.41 5.51
C TYR A 481 15.49 -4.08 6.68
N LYS A 482 15.56 -4.89 7.75
CA LYS A 482 14.91 -4.57 9.01
C LYS A 482 15.48 -3.27 9.61
N ALA A 483 16.81 -3.08 9.55
CA ALA A 483 17.46 -1.84 9.99
C ALA A 483 17.01 -0.64 9.14
N ILE A 484 16.99 -0.76 7.81
CA ILE A 484 16.52 0.29 6.91
C ILE A 484 15.07 0.67 7.25
N TYR A 485 14.18 -0.31 7.37
CA TYR A 485 12.77 -0.12 7.73
C TYR A 485 12.63 0.70 9.03
N LEU A 486 13.34 0.31 10.09
CA LEU A 486 13.27 0.96 11.39
C LEU A 486 13.85 2.38 11.38
N ASN A 487 14.97 2.57 10.69
CA ASN A 487 15.61 3.88 10.59
C ASN A 487 14.76 4.87 9.78
N TYR A 488 14.10 4.41 8.72
CA TYR A 488 13.15 5.25 7.97
C TYR A 488 11.89 5.56 8.78
N ILE A 489 11.37 4.64 9.58
CA ILE A 489 10.27 4.95 10.52
C ILE A 489 10.71 6.04 11.51
N LYS A 490 11.92 5.93 12.08
CA LYS A 490 12.47 6.96 12.99
C LYS A 490 12.64 8.30 12.30
N ALA A 491 13.18 8.32 11.09
CA ALA A 491 13.37 9.53 10.30
C ALA A 491 12.05 10.20 9.92
N LEU A 492 11.09 9.42 9.43
CA LEU A 492 9.75 9.89 9.08
C LEU A 492 9.00 10.43 10.30
N LYS A 493 9.04 9.69 11.43
CA LYS A 493 8.45 10.16 12.70
C LYS A 493 8.98 11.51 13.12
N ASN A 494 10.27 11.75 12.96
CA ASN A 494 10.93 12.98 13.38
C ASN A 494 10.92 14.07 12.31
N SER A 495 10.38 13.79 11.12
CA SER A 495 10.26 14.75 10.03
C SER A 495 9.01 15.64 10.18
N ASP A 496 8.97 16.71 9.40
CA ASP A 496 7.80 17.59 9.33
C ASP A 496 6.54 16.87 8.85
N TRP A 497 6.66 15.72 8.17
CA TRP A 497 5.52 14.94 7.69
C TRP A 497 4.70 14.30 8.81
N MET A 498 5.24 14.18 10.01
CA MET A 498 4.51 13.76 11.21
C MET A 498 4.24 14.93 12.16
N ASN A 499 4.38 16.16 11.67
CA ASN A 499 4.05 17.38 12.41
C ASN A 499 2.65 17.87 11.99
N PRO A 500 1.68 17.97 12.92
CA PRO A 500 0.34 18.52 12.62
C PRO A 500 0.37 19.90 11.98
N ASN A 501 1.33 20.75 12.31
CA ASN A 501 1.42 22.10 11.75
C ASN A 501 1.70 22.09 10.23
N LYS A 502 2.49 21.13 9.73
CA LYS A 502 2.69 20.99 8.27
C LYS A 502 1.41 20.57 7.57
N PHE A 503 0.69 19.63 8.15
CA PHE A 503 -0.61 19.20 7.62
C PHE A 503 -1.61 20.36 7.62
N ASP A 504 -1.72 21.08 8.74
CA ASP A 504 -2.61 22.23 8.88
C ASP A 504 -2.28 23.35 7.87
N SER A 505 -0.99 23.60 7.61
CA SER A 505 -0.56 24.56 6.59
C SER A 505 -1.00 24.16 5.18
N LEU A 506 -0.86 22.89 4.83
CA LEU A 506 -1.32 22.38 3.52
C LEU A 506 -2.84 22.36 3.41
N TYR A 507 -3.53 22.01 4.51
CA TYR A 507 -4.98 22.11 4.58
C TYR A 507 -5.45 23.56 4.36
N GLN A 508 -4.82 24.53 5.01
CA GLN A 508 -5.18 25.94 4.87
C GLN A 508 -5.01 26.41 3.42
N ILE A 509 -3.92 26.02 2.76
CA ILE A 509 -3.68 26.32 1.34
C ILE A 509 -4.81 25.74 0.47
N ALA A 510 -5.16 24.47 0.68
CA ALA A 510 -6.24 23.83 -0.07
C ALA A 510 -7.60 24.49 0.21
N TYR A 511 -7.87 24.85 1.46
CA TYR A 511 -9.09 25.53 1.86
C TYR A 511 -9.21 26.94 1.23
N GLU A 512 -8.14 27.73 1.23
CA GLU A 512 -8.12 29.06 0.58
C GLU A 512 -8.36 28.96 -0.92
N THR A 513 -7.83 27.93 -1.57
CA THR A 513 -7.96 27.73 -3.02
C THR A 513 -9.33 27.16 -3.41
N TYR A 514 -9.86 26.21 -2.63
CA TYR A 514 -11.01 25.39 -3.02
C TYR A 514 -12.17 25.39 -2.02
N GLY A 515 -12.08 26.08 -0.89
CA GLY A 515 -13.06 25.98 0.18
C GLY A 515 -14.50 26.32 -0.23
N ASN A 516 -14.66 27.22 -1.20
CA ASN A 516 -15.98 27.59 -1.76
C ASN A 516 -16.51 26.56 -2.77
N GLU A 517 -15.66 25.65 -3.26
CA GLU A 517 -15.99 24.65 -4.29
C GLU A 517 -16.33 23.27 -3.71
N SER A 518 -16.11 23.08 -2.42
CA SER A 518 -16.23 21.76 -1.78
C SER A 518 -17.67 21.29 -1.60
N THR A 519 -18.64 22.20 -1.62
CA THR A 519 -20.04 21.88 -1.31
C THR A 519 -20.76 21.41 -2.57
N ILE A 520 -20.93 20.09 -2.71
CA ILE A 520 -21.87 19.51 -3.68
C ILE A 520 -23.10 19.11 -2.91
N THR A 521 -24.15 19.91 -3.06
CA THR A 521 -25.39 19.65 -2.34
C THR A 521 -26.33 18.72 -3.09
N ASN A 522 -26.21 18.62 -4.41
CA ASN A 522 -27.13 17.80 -5.19
C ASN A 522 -26.66 17.63 -6.65
N ILE A 523 -26.64 16.41 -7.15
CA ILE A 523 -26.66 16.12 -8.58
C ILE A 523 -28.04 15.57 -8.87
N ASN A 524 -28.89 16.37 -9.54
CA ASN A 524 -30.21 15.96 -10.03
C ASN A 524 -31.11 15.26 -8.98
N SER A 525 -31.21 15.83 -7.77
CA SER A 525 -32.04 15.34 -6.66
C SER A 525 -31.61 14.01 -6.01
N VAL A 526 -30.46 13.46 -6.32
CA VAL A 526 -29.87 12.41 -5.49
C VAL A 526 -29.24 13.09 -4.28
N GLU A 527 -29.65 12.75 -3.05
CA GLU A 527 -28.96 13.18 -1.82
C GLU A 527 -27.53 12.64 -1.83
N THR A 528 -26.64 13.37 -2.44
CA THR A 528 -25.22 13.17 -2.23
C THR A 528 -24.91 13.75 -0.86
N LYS A 529 -24.37 12.95 0.05
CA LYS A 529 -23.84 13.48 1.30
C LYS A 529 -22.84 14.56 0.94
N SER A 530 -23.16 15.80 1.26
CA SER A 530 -22.26 16.94 1.01
C SER A 530 -20.98 16.70 1.82
N VAL A 531 -19.88 16.49 1.12
CA VAL A 531 -18.56 16.48 1.75
C VAL A 531 -18.03 17.90 1.59
N SER A 532 -17.80 18.59 2.69
CA SER A 532 -17.24 19.94 2.72
C SER A 532 -15.94 19.94 3.52
N PHE A 533 -15.05 20.87 3.24
CA PHE A 533 -13.94 21.14 4.14
C PHE A 533 -14.51 21.45 5.53
N SER A 534 -14.14 20.66 6.50
CA SER A 534 -14.61 20.83 7.86
C SER A 534 -13.43 20.93 8.84
N ASN A 535 -13.75 21.22 10.10
CA ASN A 535 -12.74 21.34 11.13
C ASN A 535 -11.89 20.05 11.23
N ILE A 536 -10.60 20.18 10.96
CA ILE A 536 -9.63 19.07 11.01
C ILE A 536 -9.40 18.51 12.42
N LYS A 537 -9.99 19.17 13.45
CA LYS A 537 -9.86 18.77 14.85
C LYS A 537 -11.02 17.90 15.34
N GLU A 538 -11.98 17.60 14.49
CA GLU A 538 -13.15 16.79 14.86
C GLU A 538 -13.03 15.37 14.30
N ASN A 539 -13.17 14.39 15.17
CA ASN A 539 -13.35 12.99 14.77
C ASN A 539 -14.80 12.72 14.35
N ASP A 540 -14.98 11.74 13.49
CA ASP A 540 -16.30 11.19 13.18
C ASP A 540 -16.28 9.65 13.25
N ASP A 541 -17.39 9.01 12.90
CA ASP A 541 -17.53 7.55 12.98
C ASP A 541 -16.59 6.81 12.02
N VAL A 542 -16.15 7.45 10.94
CA VAL A 542 -15.31 6.87 9.88
C VAL A 542 -13.87 7.33 9.97
N ASN A 543 -13.65 8.57 10.42
CA ASN A 543 -12.37 9.25 10.35
C ASN A 543 -11.84 9.66 11.71
N GLU A 544 -10.52 9.54 11.90
CA GLU A 544 -9.77 10.24 12.93
C GLU A 544 -9.23 11.57 12.42
N THR A 545 -9.03 12.54 13.31
CA THR A 545 -8.27 13.74 12.94
C THR A 545 -6.81 13.36 12.66
N PHE A 546 -6.14 14.17 11.83
CA PHE A 546 -4.71 13.96 11.58
C PHE A 546 -3.90 14.08 12.88
N MET A 547 -4.26 15.04 13.75
CA MET A 547 -3.59 15.22 15.04
C MET A 547 -3.72 13.98 15.94
N THR A 548 -4.93 13.40 16.07
CA THR A 548 -5.15 12.17 16.85
C THR A 548 -4.37 11.01 16.25
N TYR A 549 -4.39 10.86 14.92
CA TYR A 549 -3.65 9.82 14.24
C TYR A 549 -2.15 9.91 14.52
N VAL A 550 -1.54 11.10 14.31
CA VAL A 550 -0.10 11.31 14.51
C VAL A 550 0.30 11.09 15.97
N SER A 551 -0.48 11.61 16.91
CA SER A 551 -0.22 11.45 18.35
C SER A 551 -0.16 9.97 18.75
N ASN A 552 -1.18 9.20 18.37
CA ASN A 552 -1.24 7.76 18.67
C ASN A 552 -0.14 6.98 17.95
N LYS A 553 0.09 7.25 16.67
CA LYS A 553 1.14 6.60 15.88
C LYS A 553 2.53 6.88 16.45
N THR A 554 2.82 8.11 16.80
CA THR A 554 4.09 8.52 17.40
C THR A 554 4.31 7.83 18.76
N THR A 555 3.29 7.82 19.62
CA THR A 555 3.30 7.11 20.88
C THR A 555 3.58 5.62 20.67
N LYS A 556 2.88 4.98 19.73
CA LYS A 556 3.11 3.55 19.42
C LYS A 556 4.53 3.27 18.92
N ILE A 557 5.09 4.15 18.09
CA ILE A 557 6.49 4.04 17.64
C ILE A 557 7.44 4.14 18.82
N ASP A 558 7.24 5.10 19.73
CA ASP A 558 8.09 5.29 20.89
C ASP A 558 8.00 4.14 21.88
N LEU A 559 6.85 3.51 21.98
CA LEU A 559 6.66 2.29 22.77
C LEU A 559 7.36 1.07 22.15
N ASN A 560 7.67 1.10 20.86
CA ASN A 560 8.34 0.04 20.13
C ASN A 560 9.87 0.21 20.13
N TYR A 561 10.48 -0.11 21.21
CA TYR A 561 11.91 0.13 21.49
C TYR A 561 12.91 -0.54 20.55
N VAL A 562 12.46 -1.50 19.73
CA VAL A 562 13.31 -2.18 18.74
C VAL A 562 14.03 -1.21 17.81
N ILE A 563 13.42 -0.04 17.54
CA ILE A 563 14.06 1.02 16.74
C ILE A 563 15.37 1.48 17.35
N LYS A 564 15.40 1.66 18.67
CA LYS A 564 16.60 2.14 19.38
C LYS A 564 17.69 1.08 19.44
N SER A 565 17.31 -0.19 19.66
CA SER A 565 18.28 -1.29 19.71
C SER A 565 19.00 -1.52 18.37
N VAL A 566 18.26 -1.42 17.25
CA VAL A 566 18.86 -1.53 15.91
C VAL A 566 19.77 -0.35 15.59
N ALA A 567 19.49 0.83 16.13
CA ALA A 567 20.36 2.01 16.01
C ALA A 567 21.57 1.97 16.95
N GLY A 568 21.73 0.92 17.77
CA GLY A 568 22.81 0.82 18.76
C GLY A 568 22.60 1.68 20.00
N GLU A 569 21.39 2.23 20.21
CA GLU A 569 21.01 2.95 21.41
C GLU A 569 20.27 2.00 22.35
N LEU A 570 20.68 1.94 23.60
CA LEU A 570 19.94 1.22 24.64
C LEU A 570 18.61 1.92 24.90
N LEU A 571 17.59 1.13 25.16
CA LEU A 571 16.27 1.62 25.51
C LEU A 571 16.29 2.40 26.82
N PRO A 572 15.51 3.50 26.94
CA PRO A 572 15.26 4.07 28.22
C PRO A 572 14.51 3.07 29.10
N GLU A 573 14.83 3.10 30.37
CA GLU A 573 14.08 2.36 31.37
C GLU A 573 12.60 2.71 31.30
N ARG A 574 11.75 1.69 31.35
CA ARG A 574 10.31 1.88 31.51
C ARG A 574 9.77 0.92 32.55
N GLU A 575 8.63 1.26 33.09
CA GLU A 575 7.92 0.39 34.00
C GLU A 575 7.31 -0.81 33.22
N VAL A 576 7.69 -2.01 33.61
CA VAL A 576 7.12 -3.26 33.09
C VAL A 576 6.70 -4.11 34.27
N TYR A 577 5.49 -4.61 34.24
CA TYR A 577 4.90 -5.42 35.30
C TYR A 577 4.50 -6.79 34.78
N LEU A 578 4.70 -7.82 35.61
CA LEU A 578 4.26 -9.18 35.35
C LEU A 578 2.87 -9.40 35.94
N ILE A 579 1.96 -9.95 35.16
CA ILE A 579 0.62 -10.37 35.62
C ILE A 579 0.30 -11.77 35.15
N GLY A 580 -0.59 -12.43 35.83
CA GLY A 580 -0.97 -13.79 35.42
C GLY A 580 -1.98 -14.46 36.35
N SER A 581 -2.28 -15.72 36.03
CA SER A 581 -3.19 -16.53 36.86
C SER A 581 -2.68 -16.73 38.29
N PHE A 582 -1.38 -16.66 38.50
CA PHE A 582 -0.73 -16.83 39.80
C PHE A 582 -0.98 -15.69 40.78
N ASN A 583 -1.37 -14.50 40.31
CA ASN A 583 -1.76 -13.33 41.12
C ASN A 583 -3.19 -12.85 40.78
N ASN A 584 -4.05 -13.73 40.24
CA ASN A 584 -5.43 -13.44 39.83
C ASN A 584 -5.51 -12.29 38.78
N TRP A 585 -4.51 -12.14 37.92
CA TRP A 585 -4.43 -11.09 36.92
C TRP A 585 -4.49 -9.66 37.52
N SER A 586 -3.94 -9.51 38.74
CA SER A 586 -3.91 -8.22 39.44
C SER A 586 -3.10 -7.19 38.67
N GLN A 587 -3.72 -6.05 38.42
CA GLN A 587 -3.10 -4.89 37.75
C GLN A 587 -2.55 -3.87 38.76
N ASN A 588 -2.38 -4.22 40.02
CA ASN A 588 -2.00 -3.31 41.10
C ASN A 588 -0.53 -2.90 41.11
N LYS A 589 0.24 -3.19 40.06
CA LYS A 589 1.68 -2.91 39.97
C LYS A 589 2.54 -3.63 41.02
N ASP A 590 2.04 -4.73 41.54
CA ASP A 590 2.72 -5.46 42.63
C ASP A 590 3.92 -6.28 42.19
N MET A 591 4.11 -6.45 40.88
CA MET A 591 5.11 -7.33 40.27
C MET A 591 5.97 -6.57 39.23
N PRO A 592 6.74 -5.52 39.62
CA PRO A 592 7.59 -4.78 38.71
C PRO A 592 8.80 -5.62 38.27
N LEU A 593 9.19 -5.53 37.00
CA LEU A 593 10.46 -6.07 36.53
C LEU A 593 11.57 -5.07 36.77
N THR A 594 12.72 -5.57 37.19
CA THR A 594 13.96 -4.77 37.36
C THR A 594 14.66 -4.64 36.01
N TYR A 595 14.98 -3.39 35.62
CA TYR A 595 15.70 -3.08 34.40
C TYR A 595 17.20 -3.00 34.62
N ASN A 596 17.97 -3.65 33.73
CA ASN A 596 19.43 -3.53 33.69
C ASN A 596 19.82 -2.62 32.52
N SER A 597 20.29 -1.41 32.84
CA SER A 597 20.67 -0.40 31.84
C SER A 597 21.90 -0.76 31.00
N THR A 598 22.69 -1.73 31.43
CA THR A 598 23.88 -2.19 30.68
C THR A 598 23.53 -3.18 29.59
N THR A 599 22.60 -4.11 29.87
CA THR A 599 22.21 -5.18 28.93
C THR A 599 20.89 -4.93 28.27
N GLY A 600 20.05 -4.02 28.79
CA GLY A 600 18.69 -3.81 28.33
C GLY A 600 17.72 -4.90 28.78
N ASP A 601 18.11 -5.76 29.72
CA ASP A 601 17.28 -6.84 30.23
C ASP A 601 16.29 -6.35 31.29
N TYR A 602 15.11 -6.91 31.28
CA TYR A 602 14.14 -6.84 32.36
C TYR A 602 14.08 -8.19 33.08
N SER A 603 14.12 -8.19 34.40
CA SER A 603 14.07 -9.43 35.15
C SER A 603 13.13 -9.35 36.34
N ILE A 604 12.55 -10.49 36.70
CA ILE A 604 11.77 -10.68 37.92
C ILE A 604 11.98 -12.08 38.46
N THR A 605 12.06 -12.18 39.79
CA THR A 605 12.03 -13.45 40.50
C THR A 605 10.84 -13.44 41.45
N PHE A 606 9.99 -14.48 41.37
CA PHE A 606 8.80 -14.54 42.19
C PHE A 606 8.40 -15.98 42.54
N THR A 607 7.57 -16.10 43.55
CA THR A 607 6.90 -17.36 43.92
C THR A 607 5.40 -17.20 43.64
N PRO A 608 4.76 -18.09 42.87
CA PRO A 608 3.35 -17.96 42.53
C PRO A 608 2.45 -18.18 43.75
N GLN A 609 1.48 -17.27 43.94
CA GLN A 609 0.49 -17.40 45.02
C GLN A 609 -0.56 -18.46 44.69
N ASN A 610 -0.91 -18.61 43.41
CA ASN A 610 -1.88 -19.57 42.92
C ASN A 610 -1.30 -20.39 41.79
N VAL A 611 -1.54 -21.70 41.82
CA VAL A 611 -1.12 -22.64 40.76
C VAL A 611 -2.30 -23.58 40.46
N ASP A 612 -2.70 -23.66 39.20
CA ASP A 612 -3.79 -24.56 38.78
C ASP A 612 -3.20 -25.78 38.08
N ASN A 613 -3.36 -26.96 38.72
CA ASN A 613 -2.88 -28.23 38.17
C ASN A 613 -1.45 -28.25 37.69
N GLY A 614 -0.54 -27.60 38.43
CA GLY A 614 0.87 -27.49 38.05
C GLY A 614 1.17 -26.47 36.94
N LYS A 615 0.25 -25.54 36.69
CA LYS A 615 0.34 -24.56 35.59
C LYS A 615 0.06 -23.15 36.08
N ILE A 616 0.74 -22.18 35.47
CA ILE A 616 0.40 -20.75 35.57
C ILE A 616 0.39 -20.14 34.17
N LYS A 617 -0.39 -19.08 33.99
CA LYS A 617 -0.38 -18.25 32.77
C LYS A 617 0.13 -16.87 33.13
N LEU A 618 0.92 -16.25 32.24
CA LEU A 618 1.49 -14.94 32.49
C LEU A 618 1.61 -14.10 31.21
N LYS A 619 1.69 -12.78 31.39
CA LYS A 619 2.05 -11.78 30.39
C LYS A 619 2.56 -10.51 31.04
N PHE A 620 2.98 -9.53 30.23
CA PHE A 620 3.58 -8.28 30.72
C PHE A 620 2.73 -7.08 30.27
N PHE A 621 2.71 -6.02 31.09
CA PHE A 621 2.03 -4.77 30.78
C PHE A 621 2.75 -3.56 31.42
N ASP A 622 2.39 -2.33 31.07
CA ASP A 622 3.06 -1.10 31.52
C ASP A 622 2.47 -0.49 32.79
N GLY A 623 1.54 -1.18 33.41
CA GLY A 623 0.88 -0.70 34.63
C GLY A 623 -0.24 0.33 34.40
N VAL A 624 -0.60 0.63 33.15
CA VAL A 624 -1.70 1.54 32.81
C VAL A 624 -2.85 0.78 32.19
N ASP A 625 -2.67 0.26 30.99
CA ASP A 625 -3.61 -0.62 30.32
C ASP A 625 -2.89 -1.51 29.28
N TYR A 626 -3.61 -2.47 28.71
CA TYR A 626 -3.05 -3.38 27.69
C TYR A 626 -2.90 -2.76 26.32
N SER A 627 -3.37 -1.56 26.09
CA SER A 627 -3.24 -0.88 24.80
C SER A 627 -1.84 -0.30 24.60
N ALA A 628 -1.14 -0.01 25.69
CA ALA A 628 0.18 0.60 25.67
C ALA A 628 1.33 -0.44 25.65
N LEU A 629 1.17 -1.57 26.34
CA LEU A 629 2.12 -2.68 26.34
C LEU A 629 1.37 -3.99 26.64
N ASP A 630 1.34 -4.89 25.67
CA ASP A 630 0.78 -6.23 25.80
C ASP A 630 1.81 -7.26 25.31
N TRP A 631 2.93 -7.40 26.05
CA TRP A 631 3.97 -8.34 25.70
C TRP A 631 3.61 -9.74 26.19
N SER A 632 3.93 -10.73 25.36
CA SER A 632 3.81 -12.15 25.71
C SER A 632 5.06 -12.93 25.32
N ILE A 633 5.11 -14.20 25.67
CA ILE A 633 6.20 -15.11 25.32
C ILE A 633 5.65 -16.12 24.29
N ASN A 634 6.39 -16.35 23.23
CA ASN A 634 6.10 -17.40 22.25
C ASN A 634 6.55 -18.78 22.76
N ASP A 635 6.04 -19.84 22.16
CA ASP A 635 6.38 -21.23 22.52
C ASP A 635 7.87 -21.56 22.35
N ASP A 636 8.58 -20.82 21.49
CA ASP A 636 10.03 -20.93 21.26
C ASP A 636 10.87 -20.08 22.23
N LEU A 637 10.28 -19.53 23.26
CA LEU A 637 10.91 -18.63 24.23
C LEU A 637 11.46 -17.33 23.61
N THR A 638 10.82 -16.83 22.58
CA THR A 638 11.03 -15.46 22.11
C THR A 638 10.01 -14.50 22.70
N LEU A 639 10.40 -13.25 22.94
CA LEU A 639 9.48 -12.21 23.38
C LEU A 639 8.62 -11.74 22.20
N ASN A 640 7.32 -11.76 22.38
CA ASN A 640 6.37 -11.21 21.44
C ASN A 640 5.94 -9.82 21.92
N LEU A 641 6.32 -8.80 21.15
CA LEU A 641 5.99 -7.40 21.44
C LEU A 641 4.56 -7.00 21.05
N ASP A 642 3.84 -7.87 20.33
CA ASP A 642 2.43 -7.74 20.00
C ASP A 642 1.69 -8.97 20.56
N GLY A 643 1.45 -8.96 21.84
CA GLY A 643 0.88 -10.10 22.57
C GLY A 643 -0.54 -10.48 22.15
N ASN A 644 -1.29 -9.56 21.51
CA ASN A 644 -2.68 -9.76 21.07
C ASN A 644 -3.57 -10.42 22.15
N GLY A 645 -3.41 -10.03 23.41
CA GLY A 645 -4.12 -10.60 24.54
C GLY A 645 -3.72 -12.04 24.92
N LYS A 646 -2.68 -12.62 24.26
CA LYS A 646 -2.21 -13.97 24.58
C LYS A 646 -1.40 -14.00 25.88
N SER A 647 -1.55 -15.05 26.64
CA SER A 647 -0.72 -15.35 27.80
C SER A 647 0.14 -16.58 27.52
N TYR A 648 1.37 -16.56 28.04
CA TYR A 648 2.27 -17.73 28.01
C TYR A 648 1.96 -18.67 29.16
N GLN A 649 1.99 -19.99 28.92
CA GLN A 649 1.71 -21.00 29.95
C GLN A 649 3.03 -21.67 30.40
N LEU A 650 3.33 -21.56 31.69
CA LEU A 650 4.35 -22.35 32.37
C LEU A 650 3.74 -23.62 32.95
N ASN A 651 4.41 -24.75 32.79
CA ASN A 651 4.05 -26.06 33.30
C ASN A 651 5.03 -26.50 34.41
N ASN A 652 4.63 -27.52 35.17
CA ASN A 652 5.43 -28.10 36.26
C ASN A 652 5.79 -27.10 37.37
N VAL A 653 4.84 -26.21 37.69
CA VAL A 653 4.98 -25.18 38.70
C VAL A 653 4.23 -25.59 39.97
N THR A 654 4.76 -25.26 41.12
CA THR A 654 4.12 -25.40 42.43
C THR A 654 4.08 -24.06 43.14
N THR A 655 3.33 -23.92 44.20
CA THR A 655 3.28 -22.72 45.07
C THR A 655 4.62 -22.46 45.78
N ASN A 656 5.54 -23.42 45.78
CA ASN A 656 6.90 -23.29 46.34
C ASN A 656 7.96 -23.04 45.26
N SER A 657 7.60 -23.07 43.99
CA SER A 657 8.54 -22.83 42.92
C SER A 657 9.07 -21.40 42.92
N VAL A 658 10.34 -21.22 42.83
CA VAL A 658 10.98 -19.90 42.62
C VAL A 658 11.22 -19.74 41.12
N ILE A 659 10.47 -18.82 40.51
CA ILE A 659 10.51 -18.59 39.06
C ILE A 659 11.28 -17.30 38.80
N THR A 660 12.30 -17.39 37.95
CA THR A 660 13.02 -16.22 37.45
C THR A 660 12.76 -16.09 35.96
N ILE A 661 12.30 -14.91 35.54
CA ILE A 661 12.09 -14.57 34.12
C ILE A 661 13.00 -13.40 33.78
N VAL A 662 13.74 -13.54 32.69
CA VAL A 662 14.55 -12.47 32.10
C VAL A 662 14.07 -12.30 30.67
N ILE A 663 13.71 -11.07 30.31
CA ILE A 663 13.30 -10.71 28.95
C ILE A 663 14.20 -9.59 28.44
N ASN A 664 14.59 -9.69 27.17
CA ASN A 664 15.33 -8.62 26.51
C ASN A 664 14.54 -8.17 25.26
N PRO A 665 13.87 -7.02 25.31
CA PRO A 665 13.07 -6.53 24.19
C PRO A 665 13.92 -6.12 22.98
N ASN A 666 15.22 -5.90 23.17
CA ASN A 666 16.14 -5.52 22.10
C ASN A 666 16.54 -6.72 21.24
N THR A 667 16.71 -7.88 21.88
CA THR A 667 17.10 -9.13 21.21
C THR A 667 15.94 -10.12 21.07
N LEU A 668 14.76 -9.77 21.59
CA LEU A 668 13.58 -10.62 21.70
C LEU A 668 13.85 -11.93 22.46
N LYS A 669 14.86 -11.96 23.31
CA LYS A 669 15.27 -13.16 24.01
C LYS A 669 14.54 -13.27 25.34
N VAL A 670 14.08 -14.48 25.65
CA VAL A 670 13.46 -14.83 26.94
C VAL A 670 14.25 -15.97 27.58
N THR A 671 14.48 -15.85 28.86
CA THR A 671 15.04 -16.94 29.68
C THR A 671 14.14 -17.14 30.88
N ILE A 672 13.76 -18.39 31.13
CA ILE A 672 12.93 -18.77 32.28
C ILE A 672 13.64 -19.90 33.04
N SER A 673 13.80 -19.74 34.35
CA SER A 673 14.25 -20.79 35.24
C SER A 673 13.22 -21.03 36.34
N ILE A 674 13.00 -22.28 36.68
CA ILE A 674 12.08 -22.75 37.74
C ILE A 674 12.91 -23.61 38.70
N ASN A 675 13.01 -23.20 39.95
CA ASN A 675 13.74 -23.87 41.03
C ASN A 675 12.81 -24.32 42.12
#